data_b7bc054ada3f9d364e554beb6eb48706
#
_entry.id   b7bc054ada3f9d364e554beb6eb48706
#
_cell.length_a   1.000
_cell.length_b   1.000
_cell.length_c   1.000
_cell.angle_alpha   90.00
_cell.angle_beta   90.00
_cell.angle_gamma   90.00
#
_symmetry.space_group_name_H-M   'P 1'
#
loop_
_entity.id
_entity.type
_entity.pdbx_description
1 polymer ?
#
loop_
_entity_poly.entity_id
_entity_poly.type
_entity_poly.pdbx_seq_one_letter_code
_entity_poly.pdbx_strand_id
1 'polypeptide(L)'
;MNLKQTMIAAALLLGASCATVPAWAEVNKKPFTVPELAAWKGGEGRFTPSASSSRIVTDGKNPEAARIAQMMAQDYTTLTGVNLPVKNGEKARKGDISLAIKPSKRANAESYSISVTPSGVTITSPTAQGLYWGTRTLLQMSELSEDKSLPVGTATDSPEYKLRGFMLDCGRKYIPMSYLYKLVDIMAYYKMNTLHIHLNDNGFKYYFDDDWDKTQAAFRLESETFPGLTARDGSYSKKEFRDFVKYAATKGVEVIPEIDVPAHSLAFSRYKPEIGSADDAYGRDHLDLMKPETYEFLDKLFAEYMEGEDPVFNGPKVHIGTDEYSNRDSAVVEKFRYLTDRYIKYVEKYGKRPAVWGALTHAKGKQPVKSDNVLMYCWYNGYADPKDMIEKGYNVVSIPDGYVYIVPNAGYYYDYLNNKMLYDKWTPANIGGKVFSGDTLKQIEGGMFAVWNDHPNNGTTVKDIHHRVMHSLPTIAAKTWNADKVSMPFEDFDKQSRNLSEAPGVNYLGRHGKTPATVLEQPRVKAGSTLPIPEIGYDYTVEFDLTGAPEEKGTKLFESPDAVFWISDPVSGNLAFSREDKLVTFRQNILPGEKLHVKVTGNNKGTRLYVNGKLVDDMNIRTYSYNGKNKMADVRTLVFPLEKTGNFKSELTNLKVSNYIK
;
A
#
# COMPACT_ATOMS: atom_id res chain seq x y z
N MET A 1 -34.52 79.61 -42.82
CA MET A 1 -34.57 80.77 -41.89
C MET A 1 -34.37 80.29 -40.45
N ASN A 2 -33.34 80.84 -39.90
CA ASN A 2 -32.85 80.69 -38.53
C ASN A 2 -33.89 80.49 -37.39
N LEU A 3 -33.52 79.72 -36.36
CA LEU A 3 -33.37 80.25 -35.02
C LEU A 3 -32.57 79.26 -34.15
N LYS A 4 -31.50 79.76 -33.56
CA LYS A 4 -30.73 79.15 -32.48
C LYS A 4 -31.52 79.29 -31.20
N GLN A 5 -31.58 78.25 -30.40
CA GLN A 5 -31.90 78.36 -28.98
C GLN A 5 -30.87 77.60 -28.15
N THR A 6 -30.22 78.35 -27.31
CA THR A 6 -29.29 77.99 -26.26
C THR A 6 -30.06 77.32 -25.14
N MET A 7 -29.71 76.10 -24.72
CA MET A 7 -30.17 75.51 -23.46
C MET A 7 -29.02 75.36 -22.51
N ILE A 8 -29.14 76.00 -21.36
CA ILE A 8 -28.27 75.90 -20.18
C ILE A 8 -28.52 74.54 -19.55
N ALA A 9 -27.49 73.69 -19.43
CA ALA A 9 -27.54 72.43 -18.70
C ALA A 9 -27.21 72.68 -17.21
N ALA A 10 -28.21 72.51 -16.34
CA ALA A 10 -27.99 72.41 -14.90
C ALA A 10 -27.53 70.97 -14.57
N ALA A 11 -26.31 70.81 -14.10
CA ALA A 11 -25.81 69.55 -13.60
C ALA A 11 -26.36 69.25 -12.20
N LEU A 12 -27.28 68.35 -12.11
CA LEU A 12 -27.69 67.70 -10.87
C LEU A 12 -26.68 66.60 -10.54
N LEU A 13 -25.82 66.83 -9.53
CA LEU A 13 -25.01 65.78 -8.90
C LEU A 13 -25.90 64.89 -8.04
N LEU A 14 -26.34 63.78 -8.62
CA LEU A 14 -26.89 62.64 -7.85
C LEU A 14 -25.71 61.83 -7.33
N GLY A 15 -25.40 62.01 -6.03
CA GLY A 15 -24.50 61.14 -5.30
C GLY A 15 -25.09 59.70 -5.24
N ALA A 16 -24.63 58.83 -6.12
CA ALA A 16 -24.85 57.40 -5.97
C ALA A 16 -24.02 56.91 -4.77
N SER A 17 -24.65 56.80 -3.60
CA SER A 17 -24.12 55.96 -2.53
C SER A 17 -24.15 54.53 -3.01
N CYS A 18 -23.01 54.00 -3.48
CA CYS A 18 -22.83 52.56 -3.61
C CYS A 18 -22.99 51.94 -2.22
N ALA A 19 -24.18 51.51 -1.89
CA ALA A 19 -24.39 50.57 -0.81
C ALA A 19 -23.62 49.29 -1.23
N THR A 20 -22.46 49.08 -0.62
CA THR A 20 -21.76 47.78 -0.71
C THR A 20 -22.68 46.75 -0.13
N VAL A 21 -23.34 45.98 -0.99
CA VAL A 21 -24.04 44.75 -0.59
C VAL A 21 -22.98 43.92 0.15
N PRO A 22 -23.20 43.56 1.42
CA PRO A 22 -22.24 42.71 2.11
C PRO A 22 -22.12 41.42 1.29
N ALA A 23 -20.92 41.12 0.81
CA ALA A 23 -20.65 39.84 0.18
C ALA A 23 -21.02 38.77 1.22
N TRP A 24 -22.10 38.06 0.98
CA TRP A 24 -22.51 36.94 1.82
C TRP A 24 -21.29 36.01 1.86
N ALA A 25 -20.74 35.77 3.06
CA ALA A 25 -19.58 34.88 3.19
C ALA A 25 -19.99 33.50 2.64
N GLU A 26 -19.25 33.02 1.65
CA GLU A 26 -19.55 31.76 0.98
C GLU A 26 -19.43 30.60 1.98
N VAL A 27 -20.47 29.78 2.07
CA VAL A 27 -20.49 28.57 2.91
C VAL A 27 -19.47 27.56 2.35
N ASN A 28 -18.58 27.07 3.20
CA ASN A 28 -17.55 26.14 2.80
C ASN A 28 -18.11 24.85 2.21
N LYS A 29 -17.68 24.51 1.00
CA LYS A 29 -17.93 23.20 0.37
C LYS A 29 -17.27 22.08 1.16
N LYS A 30 -17.75 20.84 0.95
CA LYS A 30 -17.15 19.65 1.53
C LYS A 30 -15.67 19.55 1.13
N PRO A 31 -14.72 19.48 2.09
CA PRO A 31 -13.31 19.32 1.78
C PRO A 31 -13.05 17.95 1.16
N PHE A 32 -12.06 17.88 0.25
CA PHE A 32 -11.62 16.60 -0.28
C PHE A 32 -10.84 15.82 0.78
N THR A 33 -11.15 14.54 0.92
CA THR A 33 -10.43 13.55 1.73
C THR A 33 -10.57 12.17 1.10
N VAL A 34 -9.65 11.28 1.39
CA VAL A 34 -9.73 9.86 1.00
C VAL A 34 -9.64 9.00 2.26
N PRO A 35 -10.69 8.26 2.59
CA PRO A 35 -12.06 8.26 2.03
C PRO A 35 -12.78 9.58 2.16
N GLU A 36 -13.82 9.76 1.34
CA GLU A 36 -14.68 10.94 1.35
C GLU A 36 -15.51 11.00 2.65
N LEU A 37 -15.71 12.22 3.21
CA LEU A 37 -16.58 12.40 4.36
C LEU A 37 -18.03 12.02 4.04
N ALA A 38 -18.65 11.20 4.88
CA ALA A 38 -20.02 10.76 4.68
C ALA A 38 -21.03 11.92 4.78
N ALA A 39 -20.82 12.85 5.72
CA ALA A 39 -21.66 14.03 5.88
C ALA A 39 -20.81 15.27 6.18
N TRP A 40 -21.15 16.39 5.56
CA TRP A 40 -20.54 17.70 5.79
C TRP A 40 -21.58 18.80 5.82
N LYS A 41 -21.53 19.62 6.87
CA LYS A 41 -22.30 20.88 6.96
C LYS A 41 -21.30 22.01 7.05
N GLY A 42 -21.11 22.74 5.94
CA GLY A 42 -20.24 23.89 5.88
C GLY A 42 -20.71 25.05 6.76
N GLY A 43 -19.77 25.83 7.24
CA GLY A 43 -19.95 27.14 7.83
C GLY A 43 -19.17 28.18 7.05
N GLU A 44 -19.12 29.41 7.56
CA GLU A 44 -18.39 30.52 6.94
C GLU A 44 -17.01 30.69 7.55
N GLY A 45 -16.01 31.03 6.73
CA GLY A 45 -14.64 31.32 7.17
C GLY A 45 -13.76 30.09 7.33
N ARG A 46 -12.57 30.30 7.88
CA ARG A 46 -11.52 29.26 8.01
C ARG A 46 -10.86 29.37 9.39
N PHE A 47 -10.22 28.27 9.81
CA PHE A 47 -9.37 28.20 11.01
C PHE A 47 -7.97 27.77 10.61
N THR A 48 -6.95 28.52 11.01
CA THR A 48 -5.53 28.20 10.74
C THR A 48 -4.81 27.89 12.05
N PRO A 49 -4.42 26.63 12.29
CA PRO A 49 -3.57 26.30 13.43
C PRO A 49 -2.21 27.00 13.31
N SER A 50 -1.69 27.55 14.42
CA SER A 50 -0.38 28.19 14.45
C SER A 50 0.43 27.77 15.67
N ALA A 51 1.77 27.74 15.52
CA ALA A 51 2.68 27.36 16.60
C ALA A 51 2.58 28.28 17.83
N SER A 52 2.18 29.54 17.65
CA SER A 52 2.08 30.54 18.72
C SER A 52 0.79 30.49 19.53
N SER A 53 -0.29 29.95 18.95
CA SER A 53 -1.64 30.03 19.55
C SER A 53 -2.40 28.74 19.65
N SER A 54 -1.93 27.67 18.99
CA SER A 54 -2.64 26.39 18.90
C SER A 54 -1.90 25.26 19.64
N ARG A 55 -2.68 24.41 20.29
CA ARG A 55 -2.22 23.21 20.99
C ARG A 55 -3.14 22.05 20.64
N ILE A 56 -2.67 20.82 20.77
CA ILE A 56 -3.51 19.63 20.76
C ILE A 56 -3.83 19.27 22.20
N VAL A 57 -5.10 19.21 22.56
CA VAL A 57 -5.55 19.07 23.96
C VAL A 57 -6.40 17.83 24.12
N THR A 58 -6.17 17.06 25.19
CA THR A 58 -7.03 15.95 25.64
C THR A 58 -7.52 16.19 27.08
N ASP A 59 -8.59 15.51 27.49
CA ASP A 59 -9.17 15.64 28.83
C ASP A 59 -8.39 14.89 29.93
N GLY A 60 -7.33 14.19 29.57
CA GLY A 60 -6.47 13.43 30.49
C GLY A 60 -7.10 12.14 31.05
N LYS A 61 -8.32 11.81 30.69
CA LYS A 61 -9.03 10.64 31.24
C LYS A 61 -8.71 9.33 30.52
N ASN A 62 -8.25 9.42 29.26
CA ASN A 62 -7.98 8.26 28.43
C ASN A 62 -6.55 8.31 27.89
N PRO A 63 -5.66 7.34 28.25
CA PRO A 63 -4.27 7.32 27.78
C PRO A 63 -4.16 7.15 26.26
N GLU A 64 -5.12 6.47 25.60
CA GLU A 64 -5.14 6.32 24.16
C GLU A 64 -5.38 7.67 23.45
N ALA A 65 -6.23 8.55 24.01
CA ALA A 65 -6.42 9.88 23.45
C ALA A 65 -5.12 10.71 23.52
N ALA A 66 -4.36 10.59 24.61
CA ALA A 66 -3.06 11.24 24.77
C ALA A 66 -2.04 10.71 23.76
N ARG A 67 -1.98 9.37 23.57
CA ARG A 67 -1.12 8.73 22.56
C ARG A 67 -1.45 9.21 21.16
N ILE A 68 -2.73 9.24 20.79
CA ILE A 68 -3.20 9.72 19.48
C ILE A 68 -2.86 11.20 19.28
N ALA A 69 -2.96 12.02 20.34
CA ALA A 69 -2.59 13.43 20.29
C ALA A 69 -1.09 13.62 19.97
N GLN A 70 -0.21 12.80 20.57
CA GLN A 70 1.22 12.83 20.27
C GLN A 70 1.50 12.42 18.82
N MET A 71 0.88 11.35 18.36
CA MET A 71 1.02 10.90 16.95
C MET A 71 0.54 12.00 15.99
N MET A 72 -0.61 12.59 16.26
CA MET A 72 -1.15 13.68 15.44
C MET A 72 -0.23 14.89 15.42
N ALA A 73 0.36 15.28 16.55
CA ALA A 73 1.30 16.42 16.64
C ALA A 73 2.54 16.19 15.76
N GLN A 74 3.10 14.99 15.83
CA GLN A 74 4.24 14.60 15.00
C GLN A 74 3.89 14.62 13.50
N ASP A 75 2.78 13.98 13.13
CA ASP A 75 2.31 13.92 11.74
C ASP A 75 1.98 15.31 11.20
N TYR A 76 1.33 16.15 12.02
CA TYR A 76 0.99 17.54 11.66
C TYR A 76 2.24 18.37 11.39
N THR A 77 3.25 18.26 12.27
CA THR A 77 4.55 18.92 12.08
C THR A 77 5.22 18.47 10.79
N THR A 78 5.21 17.17 10.52
CA THR A 78 5.81 16.59 9.30
C THR A 78 5.13 17.11 8.03
N LEU A 79 3.80 17.23 8.01
CA LEU A 79 3.05 17.67 6.82
C LEU A 79 3.04 19.19 6.63
N THR A 80 3.08 19.96 7.71
CA THR A 80 2.83 21.41 7.65
C THR A 80 4.01 22.27 8.04
N GLY A 81 5.01 21.70 8.71
CA GLY A 81 6.11 22.43 9.36
C GLY A 81 5.69 23.14 10.66
N VAL A 82 4.41 23.05 11.08
CA VAL A 82 3.89 23.73 12.28
C VAL A 82 3.91 22.77 13.47
N ASN A 83 4.72 23.10 14.49
CA ASN A 83 4.77 22.32 15.73
C ASN A 83 3.63 22.75 16.66
N LEU A 84 2.76 21.79 17.01
CA LEU A 84 1.65 21.97 17.95
C LEU A 84 1.93 21.22 19.26
N PRO A 85 2.15 21.92 20.38
CA PRO A 85 2.41 21.25 21.65
C PRO A 85 1.18 20.48 22.14
N VAL A 86 1.40 19.27 22.68
CA VAL A 86 0.34 18.44 23.27
C VAL A 86 0.17 18.77 24.74
N LYS A 87 -1.08 18.96 25.19
CA LYS A 87 -1.49 19.22 26.57
C LYS A 87 -2.52 18.19 27.01
N ASN A 88 -2.14 17.34 27.94
CA ASN A 88 -3.01 16.31 28.46
C ASN A 88 -3.64 16.74 29.80
N GLY A 89 -4.96 16.63 29.93
CA GLY A 89 -5.71 17.02 31.13
C GLY A 89 -5.99 18.52 31.24
N GLU A 90 -5.74 19.30 30.22
CA GLU A 90 -6.05 20.72 30.19
C GLU A 90 -7.39 21.00 29.48
N LYS A 91 -8.04 22.11 29.89
CA LYS A 91 -9.22 22.62 29.14
C LYS A 91 -8.76 23.27 27.83
N ALA A 92 -9.52 22.99 26.77
CA ALA A 92 -9.31 23.65 25.49
C ALA A 92 -9.55 25.16 25.57
N ARG A 93 -8.73 25.94 24.87
CA ARG A 93 -8.81 27.38 24.72
C ARG A 93 -9.09 27.74 23.26
N LYS A 94 -9.35 29.00 23.00
CA LYS A 94 -9.41 29.51 21.63
C LYS A 94 -8.08 29.20 20.90
N GLY A 95 -8.17 28.62 19.72
CA GLY A 95 -7.02 28.21 18.92
C GLY A 95 -6.63 26.72 19.06
N ASP A 96 -7.18 25.99 20.03
CA ASP A 96 -6.81 24.59 20.27
C ASP A 96 -7.51 23.60 19.37
N ILE A 97 -6.86 22.44 19.20
CA ILE A 97 -7.44 21.22 18.61
C ILE A 97 -7.72 20.25 19.77
N SER A 98 -8.99 20.00 20.05
CA SER A 98 -9.43 19.12 21.13
C SER A 98 -9.75 17.73 20.64
N LEU A 99 -9.16 16.70 21.28
CA LEU A 99 -9.40 15.28 21.00
C LEU A 99 -10.06 14.62 22.21
N ALA A 100 -11.18 13.92 21.99
CA ALA A 100 -11.90 13.24 23.07
C ALA A 100 -12.51 11.91 22.66
N ILE A 101 -12.32 10.88 23.48
CA ILE A 101 -13.04 9.61 23.39
C ILE A 101 -14.30 9.71 24.24
N LYS A 102 -15.46 9.55 23.60
CA LYS A 102 -16.79 9.58 24.22
C LYS A 102 -17.50 8.25 23.98
N PRO A 103 -17.34 7.25 24.85
CA PRO A 103 -17.90 5.91 24.64
C PRO A 103 -19.40 5.92 24.36
N SER A 104 -19.82 5.15 23.36
CA SER A 104 -21.23 4.95 22.99
C SER A 104 -21.44 3.50 22.51
N LYS A 105 -22.38 2.80 23.12
CA LYS A 105 -22.73 1.42 22.72
C LYS A 105 -23.56 1.34 21.42
N ARG A 106 -24.11 2.46 20.96
CA ARG A 106 -25.00 2.52 19.77
C ARG A 106 -24.27 2.99 18.53
N ALA A 107 -23.11 3.64 18.66
CA ALA A 107 -22.33 4.15 17.55
C ALA A 107 -21.41 3.07 16.96
N ASN A 108 -21.13 3.18 15.66
CA ASN A 108 -20.04 2.40 15.03
C ASN A 108 -18.72 2.72 15.74
N ALA A 109 -17.96 1.69 16.11
CA ALA A 109 -16.71 1.83 16.85
C ALA A 109 -15.67 2.70 16.11
N GLU A 110 -15.69 2.69 14.79
CA GLU A 110 -14.77 3.47 13.95
C GLU A 110 -15.32 4.85 13.54
N SER A 111 -16.52 5.21 14.02
CA SER A 111 -17.13 6.52 13.71
C SER A 111 -16.42 7.67 14.44
N TYR A 112 -16.47 8.85 13.86
CA TYR A 112 -15.99 10.08 14.47
C TYR A 112 -16.79 11.30 14.03
N SER A 113 -16.63 12.39 14.77
CA SER A 113 -17.18 13.70 14.42
C SER A 113 -16.06 14.74 14.47
N ILE A 114 -16.05 15.65 13.50
CA ILE A 114 -15.16 16.80 13.45
C ILE A 114 -16.01 18.07 13.46
N SER A 115 -15.66 19.02 14.33
CA SER A 115 -16.21 20.37 14.32
C SER A 115 -15.07 21.37 14.18
N VAL A 116 -15.03 22.10 13.08
CA VAL A 116 -14.12 23.22 12.84
C VAL A 116 -14.90 24.51 13.02
N THR A 117 -14.42 25.37 13.92
CA THR A 117 -14.97 26.71 14.17
C THR A 117 -13.87 27.75 13.98
N PRO A 118 -14.18 29.06 13.87
CA PRO A 118 -13.14 30.10 13.86
C PRO A 118 -12.28 30.13 15.14
N SER A 119 -12.70 29.41 16.20
CA SER A 119 -12.06 29.37 17.52
C SER A 119 -11.27 28.11 17.78
N GLY A 120 -11.26 27.12 16.87
CA GLY A 120 -10.53 25.87 17.06
C GLY A 120 -11.26 24.66 16.47
N VAL A 121 -10.70 23.48 16.74
CA VAL A 121 -11.21 22.19 16.23
C VAL A 121 -11.54 21.27 17.38
N THR A 122 -12.60 20.49 17.23
CA THR A 122 -12.94 19.39 18.14
C THR A 122 -13.12 18.09 17.33
N ILE A 123 -12.43 17.03 17.72
CA ILE A 123 -12.60 15.68 17.17
C ILE A 123 -13.07 14.77 18.30
N THR A 124 -14.19 14.09 18.09
CA THR A 124 -14.73 13.13 19.06
C THR A 124 -15.04 11.79 18.41
N SER A 125 -14.88 10.71 19.15
CA SER A 125 -15.19 9.35 18.71
C SER A 125 -15.59 8.48 19.89
N PRO A 126 -16.37 7.40 19.68
CA PRO A 126 -16.65 6.42 20.71
C PRO A 126 -15.43 5.57 21.12
N THR A 127 -14.40 5.46 20.28
CA THR A 127 -13.22 4.62 20.52
C THR A 127 -11.92 5.35 20.13
N ALA A 128 -10.79 4.77 20.54
CA ALA A 128 -9.47 5.22 20.13
C ALA A 128 -9.28 5.11 18.60
N GLN A 129 -9.76 4.03 17.98
CA GLN A 129 -9.61 3.82 16.53
C GLN A 129 -10.36 4.88 15.72
N GLY A 130 -11.61 5.15 16.04
CA GLY A 130 -12.37 6.20 15.35
C GLY A 130 -11.77 7.61 15.62
N LEU A 131 -11.24 7.88 16.83
CA LEU A 131 -10.54 9.12 17.09
C LEU A 131 -9.29 9.25 16.21
N TYR A 132 -8.52 8.17 16.05
CA TYR A 132 -7.37 8.13 15.15
C TYR A 132 -7.76 8.43 13.71
N TRP A 133 -8.86 7.83 13.20
CA TRP A 133 -9.37 8.13 11.85
C TRP A 133 -9.77 9.60 11.67
N GLY A 134 -10.39 10.20 12.68
CA GLY A 134 -10.73 11.63 12.66
C GLY A 134 -9.48 12.52 12.54
N THR A 135 -8.37 12.14 13.18
CA THR A 135 -7.09 12.86 13.01
C THR A 135 -6.53 12.73 11.59
N ARG A 136 -6.67 11.57 10.94
CA ARG A 136 -6.22 11.38 9.53
C ARG A 136 -6.99 12.30 8.59
N THR A 137 -8.29 12.42 8.78
CA THR A 137 -9.14 13.37 8.03
C THR A 137 -8.63 14.80 8.19
N LEU A 138 -8.38 15.26 9.41
CA LEU A 138 -7.88 16.62 9.66
C LEU A 138 -6.52 16.86 8.99
N LEU A 139 -5.62 15.89 9.05
CA LEU A 139 -4.30 15.96 8.42
C LEU A 139 -4.42 16.12 6.90
N GLN A 140 -5.28 15.32 6.23
CA GLN A 140 -5.51 15.43 4.79
C GLN A 140 -6.11 16.80 4.41
N MET A 141 -7.07 17.31 5.20
CA MET A 141 -7.63 18.65 4.99
C MET A 141 -6.56 19.74 5.09
N SER A 142 -5.65 19.65 6.08
CA SER A 142 -4.55 20.59 6.26
C SER A 142 -3.50 20.48 5.15
N GLU A 143 -3.18 19.25 4.71
CA GLU A 143 -2.20 19.00 3.65
C GLU A 143 -2.62 19.62 2.32
N LEU A 144 -3.90 19.46 1.96
CA LEU A 144 -4.43 19.92 0.68
C LEU A 144 -4.71 21.44 0.64
N SER A 145 -4.72 22.11 1.79
CA SER A 145 -4.86 23.55 1.86
C SER A 145 -3.48 24.23 1.70
N GLU A 146 -3.36 25.19 0.78
CA GLU A 146 -2.12 25.91 0.51
C GLU A 146 -1.60 26.66 1.73
N ASP A 147 -2.50 27.34 2.46
CA ASP A 147 -2.22 28.12 3.68
C ASP A 147 -2.38 27.28 4.97
N LYS A 148 -2.56 25.97 4.87
CA LYS A 148 -2.81 25.04 5.98
C LYS A 148 -4.05 25.34 6.80
N SER A 149 -4.94 26.19 6.32
CA SER A 149 -6.21 26.51 6.97
C SER A 149 -7.24 25.40 6.75
N LEU A 150 -8.17 25.29 7.69
CA LEU A 150 -9.26 24.33 7.69
C LEU A 150 -10.58 25.05 7.42
N PRO A 151 -11.46 24.56 6.53
CA PRO A 151 -12.77 25.15 6.32
C PRO A 151 -13.64 24.97 7.58
N VAL A 152 -14.31 26.04 8.01
CA VAL A 152 -15.29 25.97 9.09
C VAL A 152 -16.46 25.11 8.68
N GLY A 153 -16.88 24.20 9.58
CA GLY A 153 -17.98 23.27 9.34
C GLY A 153 -17.95 22.07 10.28
N THR A 154 -18.91 21.19 10.12
CA THR A 154 -19.02 19.96 10.91
C THR A 154 -19.14 18.73 10.01
N ALA A 155 -18.49 17.65 10.41
CA ALA A 155 -18.58 16.36 9.77
C ALA A 155 -18.92 15.26 10.77
N THR A 156 -19.67 14.25 10.32
CA THR A 156 -19.77 12.94 10.95
C THR A 156 -19.43 11.89 9.90
N ASP A 157 -18.65 10.88 10.29
CA ASP A 157 -18.15 9.90 9.36
C ASP A 157 -18.00 8.53 10.02
N SER A 158 -18.19 7.46 9.24
CA SER A 158 -18.00 6.08 9.67
C SER A 158 -17.87 5.15 8.45
N PRO A 159 -17.14 4.05 8.57
CA PRO A 159 -17.03 3.09 7.47
C PRO A 159 -18.33 2.30 7.28
N GLU A 160 -18.64 1.96 6.02
CA GLU A 160 -19.72 1.03 5.67
C GLU A 160 -19.32 -0.43 5.92
N TYR A 161 -18.03 -0.76 5.77
CA TYR A 161 -17.49 -2.11 5.97
C TYR A 161 -16.48 -2.17 7.09
N LYS A 162 -16.53 -3.25 7.86
CA LYS A 162 -15.63 -3.50 9.00
C LYS A 162 -14.19 -3.79 8.55
N LEU A 163 -14.02 -4.51 7.43
CA LEU A 163 -12.73 -4.92 6.91
C LEU A 163 -12.41 -4.13 5.63
N ARG A 164 -11.28 -3.43 5.64
CA ARG A 164 -10.76 -2.64 4.54
C ARG A 164 -9.28 -3.00 4.37
N GLY A 165 -9.02 -3.94 3.46
CA GLY A 165 -7.77 -4.68 3.48
C GLY A 165 -6.90 -4.58 2.26
N PHE A 166 -5.66 -4.99 2.46
CA PHE A 166 -4.67 -5.27 1.45
C PHE A 166 -3.95 -6.58 1.77
N MET A 167 -3.75 -7.44 0.77
CA MET A 167 -2.96 -8.66 0.86
C MET A 167 -1.67 -8.53 0.07
N LEU A 168 -0.56 -8.96 0.66
CA LEU A 168 0.77 -8.92 0.06
C LEU A 168 1.44 -10.29 0.11
N ASP A 169 1.79 -10.80 -1.07
CA ASP A 169 2.59 -12.01 -1.21
C ASP A 169 4.06 -11.71 -0.88
N CYS A 170 4.46 -12.13 0.32
CA CYS A 170 5.86 -12.13 0.78
C CYS A 170 6.55 -13.48 0.53
N GLY A 171 5.79 -14.53 0.26
CA GLY A 171 6.30 -15.88 0.01
C GLY A 171 7.16 -15.94 -1.25
N ARG A 172 6.60 -15.54 -2.40
CA ARG A 172 7.33 -15.56 -3.68
C ARG A 172 8.38 -14.48 -3.81
N LYS A 173 8.21 -13.34 -3.12
CA LYS A 173 9.19 -12.26 -3.08
C LYS A 173 9.40 -11.76 -1.66
N TYR A 174 10.65 -11.75 -1.19
CA TYR A 174 10.96 -11.12 0.09
C TYR A 174 10.66 -9.62 0.06
N ILE A 175 9.91 -9.16 1.03
CA ILE A 175 9.56 -7.76 1.24
C ILE A 175 10.25 -7.28 2.51
N PRO A 176 11.16 -6.29 2.48
CA PRO A 176 11.86 -5.84 3.67
C PRO A 176 10.90 -5.31 4.74
N MET A 177 11.18 -5.64 6.00
CA MET A 177 10.37 -5.18 7.14
C MET A 177 10.24 -3.66 7.19
N SER A 178 11.28 -2.93 6.80
CA SER A 178 11.27 -1.46 6.69
C SER A 178 10.20 -0.93 5.73
N TYR A 179 9.88 -1.67 4.67
CA TYR A 179 8.76 -1.33 3.78
C TYR A 179 7.41 -1.66 4.41
N LEU A 180 7.28 -2.80 5.11
CA LEU A 180 6.03 -3.18 5.78
C LEU A 180 5.60 -2.13 6.82
N TYR A 181 6.53 -1.55 7.57
CA TYR A 181 6.25 -0.42 8.47
C TYR A 181 5.68 0.79 7.72
N LYS A 182 6.31 1.17 6.60
CA LYS A 182 5.80 2.27 5.74
C LYS A 182 4.42 1.95 5.18
N LEU A 183 4.20 0.72 4.75
CA LEU A 183 2.91 0.27 4.21
C LEU A 183 1.78 0.39 5.25
N VAL A 184 2.06 0.05 6.52
CA VAL A 184 1.11 0.25 7.63
C VAL A 184 0.80 1.73 7.82
N ASP A 185 1.79 2.62 7.80
CA ASP A 185 1.56 4.06 7.91
C ASP A 185 0.70 4.61 6.76
N ILE A 186 0.95 4.12 5.53
CA ILE A 186 0.16 4.46 4.34
C ILE A 186 -1.29 3.96 4.51
N MET A 187 -1.47 2.69 4.82
CA MET A 187 -2.81 2.12 5.02
C MET A 187 -3.60 2.88 6.07
N ALA A 188 -2.97 3.19 7.20
CA ALA A 188 -3.57 3.96 8.28
C ALA A 188 -3.94 5.40 7.84
N TYR A 189 -3.12 6.05 7.02
CA TYR A 189 -3.41 7.40 6.50
C TYR A 189 -4.66 7.44 5.63
N TYR A 190 -4.92 6.37 4.88
CA TYR A 190 -6.12 6.16 4.06
C TYR A 190 -7.23 5.36 4.79
N LYS A 191 -7.14 5.18 6.10
CA LYS A 191 -8.14 4.50 6.96
C LYS A 191 -8.41 3.04 6.57
N MET A 192 -7.45 2.38 5.94
CA MET A 192 -7.47 0.92 5.77
C MET A 192 -7.00 0.26 7.07
N ASN A 193 -7.62 -0.86 7.44
CA ASN A 193 -7.44 -1.44 8.77
C ASN A 193 -6.99 -2.92 8.80
N THR A 194 -6.70 -3.52 7.64
CA THR A 194 -6.35 -4.94 7.59
C THR A 194 -5.24 -5.17 6.57
N LEU A 195 -4.08 -5.63 7.05
CA LEU A 195 -2.96 -6.09 6.23
C LEU A 195 -2.82 -7.60 6.34
N HIS A 196 -3.06 -8.30 5.25
CA HIS A 196 -2.87 -9.75 5.16
C HIS A 196 -1.50 -10.04 4.56
N ILE A 197 -0.68 -10.83 5.25
CA ILE A 197 0.68 -11.20 4.83
C ILE A 197 0.75 -12.68 4.52
N HIS A 198 0.95 -13.01 3.26
CA HIS A 198 1.14 -14.36 2.75
C HIS A 198 2.61 -14.76 2.90
N LEU A 199 2.90 -15.68 3.85
CA LEU A 199 4.26 -15.93 4.36
C LEU A 199 5.01 -17.06 3.68
N ASN A 200 4.32 -17.93 2.93
CA ASN A 200 4.93 -19.00 2.17
C ASN A 200 4.27 -19.16 0.82
N ASP A 201 5.07 -19.47 -0.17
CA ASP A 201 4.63 -19.85 -1.50
C ASP A 201 5.80 -20.34 -2.35
N ASN A 202 5.51 -20.65 -3.62
CA ASN A 202 6.47 -21.06 -4.62
C ASN A 202 6.14 -20.51 -6.02
N GLY A 203 7.15 -20.43 -6.86
CA GLY A 203 6.98 -20.12 -8.27
C GLY A 203 6.40 -21.29 -9.06
N PHE A 204 5.97 -21.03 -10.28
CA PHE A 204 5.53 -22.08 -11.18
C PHE A 204 6.72 -22.88 -11.72
N LYS A 205 6.70 -24.20 -11.54
CA LYS A 205 7.75 -25.13 -11.92
C LYS A 205 8.27 -24.93 -13.35
N TYR A 206 7.40 -24.63 -14.30
CA TYR A 206 7.77 -24.44 -15.70
C TYR A 206 8.64 -23.22 -16.00
N TYR A 207 8.76 -22.28 -15.06
CA TYR A 207 9.76 -21.19 -15.13
C TYR A 207 11.12 -21.58 -14.58
N PHE A 208 11.26 -22.81 -14.08
CA PHE A 208 12.46 -23.34 -13.45
C PHE A 208 12.86 -24.69 -14.06
N ASP A 209 12.89 -24.78 -15.39
CA ASP A 209 13.27 -25.98 -16.18
C ASP A 209 12.40 -27.22 -15.91
N ASP A 210 11.13 -27.03 -15.48
CA ASP A 210 10.23 -28.08 -15.01
C ASP A 210 10.82 -28.93 -13.85
N ASP A 211 11.66 -28.31 -13.02
CA ASP A 211 12.39 -28.95 -11.94
C ASP A 211 11.95 -28.36 -10.58
N TRP A 212 11.35 -29.18 -9.73
CA TRP A 212 10.91 -28.76 -8.40
C TRP A 212 12.09 -28.36 -7.48
N ASP A 213 13.29 -28.90 -7.68
CA ASP A 213 14.45 -28.54 -6.84
C ASP A 213 15.01 -27.16 -7.19
N LYS A 214 14.82 -26.73 -8.44
CA LYS A 214 15.17 -25.38 -8.90
C LYS A 214 14.08 -24.35 -8.67
N THR A 215 12.83 -24.78 -8.52
CA THR A 215 11.67 -23.87 -8.37
C THR A 215 11.85 -23.01 -7.13
N GLN A 216 11.66 -21.69 -7.26
CA GLN A 216 11.66 -20.79 -6.10
C GLN A 216 10.58 -21.25 -5.12
N ALA A 217 10.95 -21.34 -3.85
CA ALA A 217 10.01 -21.61 -2.75
C ALA A 217 10.55 -21.00 -1.46
N ALA A 218 9.70 -20.44 -0.66
CA ALA A 218 10.10 -19.81 0.58
C ALA A 218 9.03 -19.93 1.68
N PHE A 219 9.51 -20.01 2.91
CA PHE A 219 8.76 -19.73 4.13
C PHE A 219 9.49 -18.60 4.86
N ARG A 220 8.81 -17.50 5.13
CA ARG A 220 9.44 -16.23 5.51
C ARG A 220 9.67 -16.03 7.01
N LEU A 221 9.15 -16.89 7.88
CA LEU A 221 9.37 -16.75 9.33
C LEU A 221 10.54 -17.61 9.81
N GLU A 222 11.29 -17.07 10.77
CA GLU A 222 12.25 -17.83 11.55
C GLU A 222 11.54 -18.98 12.26
N SER A 223 12.08 -20.19 12.15
CA SER A 223 11.59 -21.39 12.86
C SER A 223 12.70 -22.02 13.70
N GLU A 224 12.43 -22.19 14.97
CA GLU A 224 13.27 -22.94 15.91
C GLU A 224 12.88 -24.41 15.96
N THR A 225 11.59 -24.70 15.74
CA THR A 225 11.05 -26.08 15.68
C THR A 225 11.58 -26.82 14.45
N PHE A 226 11.82 -26.10 13.34
CA PHE A 226 12.27 -26.65 12.06
C PHE A 226 13.52 -25.91 11.55
N PRO A 227 14.71 -26.13 12.17
CA PRO A 227 15.94 -25.45 11.75
C PRO A 227 16.26 -25.70 10.28
N GLY A 228 16.44 -24.63 9.50
CA GLY A 228 16.71 -24.71 8.06
C GLY A 228 15.47 -24.63 7.16
N LEU A 229 14.25 -24.55 7.71
CA LEU A 229 13.01 -24.30 6.97
C LEU A 229 12.95 -22.85 6.46
N THR A 230 13.42 -21.91 7.27
CA THR A 230 13.39 -20.46 6.97
C THR A 230 14.12 -20.14 5.68
N ALA A 231 13.52 -19.32 4.84
CA ALA A 231 14.10 -18.90 3.55
C ALA A 231 15.42 -18.12 3.72
N ARG A 232 16.37 -18.36 2.83
CA ARG A 232 17.72 -17.76 2.88
C ARG A 232 17.85 -16.46 2.09
N ASP A 233 16.95 -16.22 1.14
CA ASP A 233 16.91 -15.02 0.30
C ASP A 233 16.24 -13.82 1.00
N GLY A 234 15.81 -14.00 2.25
CA GLY A 234 15.19 -13.00 3.12
C GLY A 234 14.09 -13.62 3.97
N SER A 235 14.05 -13.20 5.23
CA SER A 235 13.08 -13.72 6.22
C SER A 235 12.88 -12.71 7.35
N TYR A 236 11.91 -12.98 8.20
CA TYR A 236 11.58 -12.20 9.39
C TYR A 236 11.90 -13.02 10.64
N SER A 237 12.63 -12.44 11.58
CA SER A 237 12.77 -13.04 12.89
C SER A 237 11.43 -13.03 13.63
N LYS A 238 11.25 -13.97 14.56
CA LYS A 238 10.04 -14.02 15.42
C LYS A 238 9.81 -12.71 16.17
N LYS A 239 10.90 -12.12 16.70
CA LYS A 239 10.83 -10.84 17.41
C LYS A 239 10.42 -9.69 16.49
N GLU A 240 11.05 -9.58 15.33
CA GLU A 240 10.78 -8.52 14.37
C GLU A 240 9.32 -8.55 13.88
N PHE A 241 8.81 -9.75 13.55
CA PHE A 241 7.42 -9.90 13.10
C PHE A 241 6.42 -9.59 14.22
N ARG A 242 6.69 -10.04 15.45
CA ARG A 242 5.87 -9.72 16.62
C ARG A 242 5.81 -8.23 16.91
N ASP A 243 6.94 -7.54 16.87
CA ASP A 243 7.03 -6.10 17.10
C ASP A 243 6.29 -5.32 15.98
N PHE A 244 6.39 -5.80 14.75
CA PHE A 244 5.65 -5.26 13.63
C PHE A 244 4.13 -5.36 13.80
N VAL A 245 3.61 -6.53 14.22
CA VAL A 245 2.17 -6.70 14.48
C VAL A 245 1.70 -5.75 15.59
N LYS A 246 2.49 -5.59 16.66
CA LYS A 246 2.20 -4.62 17.74
C LYS A 246 2.20 -3.18 17.23
N TYR A 247 3.17 -2.81 16.39
CA TYR A 247 3.22 -1.49 15.78
C TYR A 247 1.97 -1.21 14.94
N ALA A 248 1.61 -2.12 14.04
CA ALA A 248 0.45 -1.99 13.18
C ALA A 248 -0.85 -1.75 13.98
N ALA A 249 -1.02 -2.50 15.09
CA ALA A 249 -2.14 -2.32 16.00
C ALA A 249 -2.19 -0.89 16.60
N THR A 250 -1.05 -0.24 16.87
CA THR A 250 -1.02 1.15 17.35
C THR A 250 -1.52 2.15 16.31
N LYS A 251 -1.51 1.78 15.03
CA LYS A 251 -2.00 2.56 13.89
C LYS A 251 -3.42 2.18 13.47
N GLY A 252 -4.09 1.29 14.21
CA GLY A 252 -5.41 0.79 13.87
C GLY A 252 -5.43 -0.19 12.69
N VAL A 253 -4.29 -0.77 12.33
CA VAL A 253 -4.15 -1.78 11.29
C VAL A 253 -3.91 -3.14 11.92
N GLU A 254 -4.80 -4.08 11.65
CA GLU A 254 -4.65 -5.48 12.05
C GLU A 254 -3.78 -6.20 11.00
N VAL A 255 -2.76 -6.93 11.45
CA VAL A 255 -1.99 -7.84 10.60
C VAL A 255 -2.56 -9.25 10.72
N ILE A 256 -2.97 -9.83 9.60
CA ILE A 256 -3.40 -11.23 9.50
C ILE A 256 -2.26 -12.01 8.86
N PRO A 257 -1.48 -12.80 9.64
CA PRO A 257 -0.46 -13.67 9.09
C PRO A 257 -1.11 -14.90 8.46
N GLU A 258 -0.56 -15.34 7.33
CA GLU A 258 -0.98 -16.56 6.66
C GLU A 258 0.18 -17.56 6.56
N ILE A 259 -0.13 -18.81 6.93
CA ILE A 259 0.64 -19.99 6.52
C ILE A 259 -0.28 -20.78 5.59
N ASP A 260 0.02 -20.77 4.30
CA ASP A 260 -0.81 -21.38 3.29
C ASP A 260 -0.50 -22.87 3.13
N VAL A 261 -1.54 -23.68 3.36
CA VAL A 261 -1.52 -25.12 3.25
C VAL A 261 -2.90 -25.62 2.79
N PRO A 262 -3.01 -26.74 2.09
CA PRO A 262 -1.98 -27.75 1.77
C PRO A 262 -1.34 -27.57 0.38
N ALA A 263 -1.84 -26.65 -0.46
CA ALA A 263 -1.16 -26.19 -1.67
C ALA A 263 -0.10 -25.12 -1.30
N HIS A 264 0.61 -24.57 -2.29
CA HIS A 264 1.62 -23.53 -2.08
C HIS A 264 2.70 -23.88 -1.04
N SER A 265 2.95 -25.18 -0.89
CA SER A 265 3.68 -25.78 0.22
C SER A 265 5.04 -26.36 -0.17
N LEU A 266 5.63 -25.96 -1.32
CA LEU A 266 6.91 -26.50 -1.79
C LEU A 266 8.05 -26.28 -0.78
N ALA A 267 8.05 -25.18 -0.03
CA ALA A 267 9.04 -24.95 1.03
C ALA A 267 8.98 -26.05 2.11
N PHE A 268 7.80 -26.49 2.47
CA PHE A 268 7.57 -27.52 3.49
C PHE A 268 7.89 -28.91 2.96
N SER A 269 7.44 -29.25 1.75
CA SER A 269 7.73 -30.53 1.13
C SER A 269 9.19 -30.69 0.71
N ARG A 270 9.91 -29.60 0.45
CA ARG A 270 11.36 -29.60 0.22
C ARG A 270 12.12 -29.85 1.52
N TYR A 271 11.68 -29.23 2.62
CA TYR A 271 12.27 -29.43 3.93
C TYR A 271 12.03 -30.86 4.46
N LYS A 272 10.83 -31.39 4.24
CA LYS A 272 10.40 -32.72 4.70
C LYS A 272 9.75 -33.47 3.54
N PRO A 273 10.56 -34.12 2.65
CA PRO A 273 10.08 -34.71 1.39
C PRO A 273 8.95 -35.75 1.56
N GLU A 274 8.92 -36.44 2.69
CA GLU A 274 7.93 -37.46 2.99
C GLU A 274 6.49 -36.92 3.13
N ILE A 275 6.30 -35.62 3.41
CA ILE A 275 4.94 -35.03 3.48
C ILE A 275 4.49 -34.43 2.15
N GLY A 276 5.35 -34.35 1.15
CA GLY A 276 5.00 -33.87 -0.18
C GLY A 276 4.13 -34.88 -0.92
N SER A 277 3.25 -34.38 -1.79
CA SER A 277 2.44 -35.21 -2.66
C SER A 277 3.33 -35.94 -3.69
N ALA A 278 3.11 -37.22 -3.86
CA ALA A 278 3.71 -38.04 -4.89
C ALA A 278 2.84 -38.11 -6.16
N ASP A 279 1.66 -37.46 -6.16
CA ASP A 279 0.75 -37.43 -7.29
C ASP A 279 1.29 -36.49 -8.38
N ASP A 280 1.53 -37.02 -9.58
CA ASP A 280 1.98 -36.25 -10.75
C ASP A 280 0.99 -35.13 -11.14
N ALA A 281 -0.26 -35.23 -10.70
CA ALA A 281 -1.30 -34.24 -11.00
C ALA A 281 -1.19 -32.96 -10.15
N TYR A 282 -0.58 -33.06 -8.94
CA TYR A 282 -0.47 -31.95 -7.98
C TYR A 282 0.93 -31.46 -7.80
N GLY A 283 1.90 -32.32 -7.98
CA GLY A 283 3.30 -32.00 -7.77
C GLY A 283 3.69 -31.85 -6.28
N ARG A 284 4.96 -31.58 -6.07
CA ARG A 284 5.57 -31.47 -4.74
C ARG A 284 5.23 -30.17 -4.00
N ASP A 285 4.59 -29.22 -4.64
CA ASP A 285 4.10 -27.99 -4.04
C ASP A 285 2.79 -28.19 -3.25
N HIS A 286 2.28 -29.40 -3.23
CA HIS A 286 1.12 -29.84 -2.43
C HIS A 286 1.53 -30.84 -1.36
N LEU A 287 0.87 -30.81 -0.21
CA LEU A 287 1.09 -31.76 0.88
C LEU A 287 0.20 -33.01 0.67
N ASP A 288 0.72 -34.18 1.03
CA ASP A 288 -0.03 -35.44 1.01
C ASP A 288 -0.92 -35.54 2.26
N LEU A 289 -2.22 -35.37 2.05
CA LEU A 289 -3.22 -35.37 3.14
C LEU A 289 -3.59 -36.76 3.64
N MET A 290 -3.09 -37.83 3.01
CA MET A 290 -3.31 -39.20 3.46
C MET A 290 -2.30 -39.60 4.54
N LYS A 291 -1.23 -38.81 4.76
CA LYS A 291 -0.14 -39.09 5.69
C LYS A 291 -0.35 -38.44 7.06
N PRO A 292 -0.31 -39.20 8.15
CA PRO A 292 -0.34 -38.64 9.51
C PRO A 292 0.78 -37.62 9.77
N GLU A 293 1.96 -37.84 9.21
CA GLU A 293 3.16 -37.00 9.34
C GLU A 293 2.94 -35.56 8.85
N THR A 294 2.04 -35.37 7.86
CA THR A 294 1.61 -34.05 7.40
C THR A 294 0.95 -33.27 8.52
N TYR A 295 0.04 -33.89 9.24
CA TYR A 295 -0.67 -33.23 10.35
C TYR A 295 0.24 -33.00 11.55
N GLU A 296 1.16 -33.91 11.85
CA GLU A 296 2.14 -33.74 12.92
C GLU A 296 3.08 -32.55 12.63
N PHE A 297 3.50 -32.41 11.38
CA PHE A 297 4.32 -31.27 10.93
C PHE A 297 3.56 -29.96 11.07
N LEU A 298 2.33 -29.89 10.55
CA LEU A 298 1.52 -28.67 10.56
C LEU A 298 1.10 -28.28 11.98
N ASP A 299 0.76 -29.25 12.85
CA ASP A 299 0.42 -28.96 14.25
C ASP A 299 1.57 -28.25 14.97
N LYS A 300 2.81 -28.74 14.79
CA LYS A 300 4.00 -28.12 15.38
C LYS A 300 4.31 -26.77 14.75
N LEU A 301 4.13 -26.63 13.43
CA LEU A 301 4.38 -25.39 12.72
C LEU A 301 3.44 -24.27 13.19
N PHE A 302 2.14 -24.52 13.23
CA PHE A 302 1.17 -23.53 13.71
C PHE A 302 1.32 -23.23 15.21
N ALA A 303 1.60 -24.25 16.05
CA ALA A 303 1.84 -24.06 17.47
C ALA A 303 3.01 -23.10 17.74
N GLU A 304 4.11 -23.24 16.97
CA GLU A 304 5.31 -22.40 17.13
C GLU A 304 5.04 -20.90 17.11
N TYR A 305 4.03 -20.46 16.34
CA TYR A 305 3.72 -19.03 16.17
C TYR A 305 2.51 -18.57 16.98
N MET A 306 1.67 -19.49 17.46
CA MET A 306 0.44 -19.16 18.19
C MET A 306 0.52 -19.47 19.71
N GLU A 307 1.50 -20.25 20.15
CA GLU A 307 1.62 -20.67 21.54
C GLU A 307 2.43 -19.66 22.38
N GLY A 308 2.17 -19.64 23.71
CA GLY A 308 2.88 -18.82 24.68
C GLY A 308 2.13 -17.56 25.10
N GLU A 309 2.69 -16.83 26.07
CA GLU A 309 2.10 -15.59 26.61
C GLU A 309 2.21 -14.40 25.64
N ASP A 310 3.26 -14.36 24.82
CA ASP A 310 3.49 -13.32 23.79
C ASP A 310 3.81 -13.99 22.44
N PRO A 311 2.79 -14.60 21.80
CA PRO A 311 2.98 -15.36 20.56
C PRO A 311 3.42 -14.46 19.40
N VAL A 312 4.05 -15.04 18.39
CA VAL A 312 4.44 -14.30 17.16
C VAL A 312 3.21 -13.78 16.44
N PHE A 313 2.19 -14.62 16.30
CA PHE A 313 0.88 -14.22 15.77
C PHE A 313 0.03 -13.65 16.92
N ASN A 314 0.37 -12.47 17.41
CA ASN A 314 -0.31 -11.85 18.54
C ASN A 314 -1.60 -11.10 18.17
N GLY A 315 -1.94 -10.99 16.88
CA GLY A 315 -3.22 -10.47 16.40
C GLY A 315 -4.40 -11.43 16.64
N PRO A 316 -5.65 -10.95 16.48
CA PRO A 316 -6.85 -11.73 16.75
C PRO A 316 -7.22 -12.74 15.66
N LYS A 317 -6.59 -12.68 14.48
CA LYS A 317 -6.89 -13.56 13.34
C LYS A 317 -5.64 -14.24 12.80
N VAL A 318 -5.81 -15.45 12.26
CA VAL A 318 -4.78 -16.20 11.54
C VAL A 318 -5.42 -16.81 10.29
N HIS A 319 -4.75 -16.66 9.15
CA HIS A 319 -5.15 -17.27 7.90
C HIS A 319 -4.39 -18.59 7.68
N ILE A 320 -5.11 -19.63 7.29
CA ILE A 320 -4.57 -20.99 7.15
C ILE A 320 -4.45 -21.43 5.69
N GLY A 321 -4.63 -20.51 4.73
CA GLY A 321 -4.63 -20.80 3.31
C GLY A 321 -5.89 -21.55 2.87
N THR A 322 -5.72 -22.77 2.37
CA THR A 322 -6.78 -23.72 1.94
C THR A 322 -7.42 -23.41 0.58
N ASP A 323 -6.63 -22.95 -0.36
CA ASP A 323 -7.02 -22.83 -1.76
C ASP A 323 -6.40 -23.92 -2.65
N GLU A 324 -6.67 -23.86 -3.92
CA GLU A 324 -6.07 -24.55 -5.07
C GLU A 324 -5.68 -26.03 -4.88
N TYR A 325 -6.38 -26.76 -4.02
CA TYR A 325 -6.16 -28.20 -3.85
C TYR A 325 -7.08 -29.01 -4.77
N SER A 326 -6.73 -30.26 -5.01
CA SER A 326 -7.44 -31.07 -6.01
C SER A 326 -8.82 -31.56 -5.61
N ASN A 327 -9.65 -31.69 -6.61
CA ASN A 327 -10.97 -32.29 -6.53
C ASN A 327 -11.15 -33.53 -7.42
N ARG A 328 -10.06 -34.11 -7.95
CA ARG A 328 -10.13 -35.24 -8.88
C ARG A 328 -10.47 -36.57 -8.19
N ASP A 329 -10.04 -36.74 -6.96
CA ASP A 329 -10.30 -37.92 -6.12
C ASP A 329 -11.18 -37.55 -4.94
N SER A 330 -12.28 -38.28 -4.76
CA SER A 330 -13.23 -38.04 -3.68
C SER A 330 -12.61 -38.27 -2.29
N ALA A 331 -11.71 -39.23 -2.12
CA ALA A 331 -11.02 -39.45 -0.83
C ALA A 331 -10.09 -38.29 -0.49
N VAL A 332 -9.42 -37.74 -1.49
CA VAL A 332 -8.57 -36.55 -1.35
C VAL A 332 -9.41 -35.32 -0.99
N VAL A 333 -10.55 -35.13 -1.63
CA VAL A 333 -11.51 -34.06 -1.31
C VAL A 333 -11.98 -34.15 0.15
N GLU A 334 -12.34 -35.34 0.62
CA GLU A 334 -12.78 -35.53 2.01
C GLU A 334 -11.64 -35.22 3.00
N LYS A 335 -10.40 -35.55 2.66
CA LYS A 335 -9.21 -35.20 3.47
C LYS A 335 -8.89 -33.72 3.45
N PHE A 336 -9.04 -33.04 2.30
CA PHE A 336 -8.91 -31.59 2.22
C PHE A 336 -9.94 -30.87 3.09
N ARG A 337 -11.20 -31.31 3.05
CA ARG A 337 -12.27 -30.79 3.91
C ARG A 337 -11.99 -31.06 5.39
N TYR A 338 -11.48 -32.26 5.72
CA TYR A 338 -11.04 -32.60 7.08
C TYR A 338 -9.90 -31.69 7.55
N LEU A 339 -8.89 -31.46 6.72
CA LEU A 339 -7.78 -30.55 7.04
C LEU A 339 -8.30 -29.14 7.33
N THR A 340 -9.15 -28.60 6.44
CA THR A 340 -9.74 -27.28 6.58
C THR A 340 -10.50 -27.15 7.91
N ASP A 341 -11.40 -28.10 8.22
CA ASP A 341 -12.15 -28.11 9.48
C ASP A 341 -11.23 -28.24 10.70
N ARG A 342 -10.21 -29.12 10.62
CA ARG A 342 -9.25 -29.34 11.69
C ARG A 342 -8.49 -28.06 12.02
N TYR A 343 -7.93 -27.37 11.03
CA TYR A 343 -7.11 -26.17 11.29
C TYR A 343 -7.95 -24.93 11.61
N ILE A 344 -9.19 -24.83 11.16
CA ILE A 344 -10.17 -23.88 11.70
C ILE A 344 -10.27 -24.03 13.22
N LYS A 345 -10.55 -25.24 13.70
CA LYS A 345 -10.67 -25.55 15.14
C LYS A 345 -9.34 -25.41 15.87
N TYR A 346 -8.22 -25.68 15.19
CA TYR A 346 -6.89 -25.56 15.78
C TYR A 346 -6.53 -24.10 16.07
N VAL A 347 -6.81 -23.18 15.14
CA VAL A 347 -6.63 -21.74 15.34
C VAL A 347 -7.52 -21.22 16.48
N GLU A 348 -8.78 -21.67 16.55
CA GLU A 348 -9.71 -21.29 17.61
C GLU A 348 -9.24 -21.76 19.01
N LYS A 349 -8.55 -22.90 19.12
CA LYS A 349 -7.96 -23.38 20.37
C LYS A 349 -7.01 -22.35 20.99
N TYR A 350 -6.36 -21.53 20.18
CA TYR A 350 -5.50 -20.43 20.63
C TYR A 350 -6.25 -19.10 20.80
N GLY A 351 -7.58 -19.11 20.83
CA GLY A 351 -8.41 -17.93 21.02
C GLY A 351 -8.41 -16.96 19.83
N LYS A 352 -8.02 -17.43 18.64
CA LYS A 352 -7.95 -16.64 17.42
C LYS A 352 -9.07 -16.98 16.47
N ARG A 353 -9.48 -16.01 15.66
CA ARG A 353 -10.47 -16.23 14.60
C ARG A 353 -9.77 -16.76 13.35
N PRO A 354 -10.18 -17.93 12.82
CA PRO A 354 -9.61 -18.47 11.60
C PRO A 354 -10.10 -17.74 10.37
N ALA A 355 -9.20 -17.55 9.40
CA ALA A 355 -9.50 -17.12 8.05
C ALA A 355 -9.02 -18.17 7.04
N VAL A 356 -9.74 -18.31 5.93
CA VAL A 356 -9.49 -19.30 4.88
C VAL A 356 -9.71 -18.71 3.49
N TRP A 357 -8.93 -19.16 2.51
CA TRP A 357 -9.31 -19.00 1.11
C TRP A 357 -10.51 -19.89 0.79
N GLY A 358 -11.43 -19.37 0.04
CA GLY A 358 -12.62 -20.12 -0.33
C GLY A 358 -12.34 -21.18 -1.37
N ALA A 359 -12.59 -22.47 -1.03
CA ALA A 359 -12.42 -23.61 -1.92
C ALA A 359 -13.57 -24.64 -1.87
N LEU A 360 -14.59 -24.43 -1.05
CA LEU A 360 -15.60 -25.45 -0.74
C LEU A 360 -16.68 -25.65 -1.82
N THR A 361 -16.77 -24.79 -2.81
CA THR A 361 -17.56 -25.04 -4.04
C THR A 361 -16.80 -25.96 -4.99
N HIS A 362 -15.47 -25.81 -5.06
CA HIS A 362 -14.57 -26.68 -5.82
C HIS A 362 -14.43 -28.07 -5.16
N ALA A 363 -14.15 -28.11 -3.86
CA ALA A 363 -13.99 -29.31 -3.06
C ALA A 363 -15.34 -29.77 -2.47
N LYS A 364 -16.27 -30.19 -3.33
CA LYS A 364 -17.58 -30.74 -2.91
C LYS A 364 -17.42 -32.10 -2.28
N GLY A 365 -17.81 -32.23 -1.00
CA GLY A 365 -17.68 -33.45 -0.23
C GLY A 365 -18.70 -33.55 0.91
N LYS A 366 -18.65 -34.66 1.65
CA LYS A 366 -19.55 -34.97 2.77
C LYS A 366 -18.97 -34.54 4.13
N GLN A 367 -17.63 -34.52 4.25
CA GLN A 367 -16.96 -34.08 5.47
C GLN A 367 -17.41 -32.64 5.80
N PRO A 368 -18.05 -32.42 6.96
CA PRO A 368 -18.47 -31.09 7.37
C PRO A 368 -17.25 -30.19 7.62
N VAL A 369 -17.38 -28.91 7.26
CA VAL A 369 -16.40 -27.88 7.58
C VAL A 369 -17.10 -26.81 8.38
N LYS A 370 -16.56 -26.46 9.55
CA LYS A 370 -17.11 -25.43 10.42
C LYS A 370 -17.20 -24.10 9.71
N SER A 371 -18.33 -23.38 9.87
CA SER A 371 -18.55 -22.06 9.26
C SER A 371 -18.71 -20.95 10.32
N ASP A 372 -19.21 -21.30 11.51
CA ASP A 372 -19.41 -20.31 12.58
C ASP A 372 -18.08 -19.67 12.99
N ASN A 373 -18.06 -18.34 13.10
CA ASN A 373 -16.90 -17.51 13.41
C ASN A 373 -15.72 -17.62 12.41
N VAL A 374 -15.91 -18.21 11.22
CA VAL A 374 -14.89 -18.35 10.18
C VAL A 374 -15.00 -17.19 9.19
N LEU A 375 -13.86 -16.64 8.82
CA LEU A 375 -13.75 -15.61 7.78
C LEU A 375 -13.30 -16.26 6.48
N MET A 376 -14.16 -16.26 5.45
CA MET A 376 -13.86 -16.87 4.16
C MET A 376 -13.59 -15.81 3.10
N TYR A 377 -12.42 -15.88 2.47
CA TYR A 377 -12.03 -14.99 1.38
C TYR A 377 -12.55 -15.52 0.06
N CYS A 378 -13.54 -14.83 -0.52
CA CYS A 378 -14.14 -15.19 -1.80
C CYS A 378 -13.35 -14.51 -2.94
N TRP A 379 -12.42 -15.26 -3.52
CA TRP A 379 -11.51 -14.79 -4.56
C TRP A 379 -11.95 -15.22 -5.97
N TYR A 380 -12.44 -16.44 -6.12
CA TYR A 380 -12.95 -16.98 -7.39
C TYR A 380 -14.23 -17.78 -7.16
N ASN A 381 -15.31 -17.42 -7.88
CA ASN A 381 -16.64 -18.02 -7.68
C ASN A 381 -16.66 -19.53 -7.99
N GLY A 382 -15.75 -20.03 -8.83
CA GLY A 382 -15.62 -21.46 -9.11
C GLY A 382 -15.04 -22.25 -7.94
N TYR A 383 -14.22 -21.62 -7.10
CA TYR A 383 -13.68 -22.23 -5.89
C TYR A 383 -14.61 -22.03 -4.69
N ALA A 384 -15.15 -20.83 -4.51
CA ALA A 384 -16.14 -20.54 -3.46
C ALA A 384 -17.23 -19.61 -4.00
N ASP A 385 -18.37 -20.17 -4.29
CA ASP A 385 -19.57 -19.40 -4.63
C ASP A 385 -20.00 -18.58 -3.40
N PRO A 386 -19.93 -17.24 -3.43
CA PRO A 386 -20.20 -16.43 -2.25
C PRO A 386 -21.62 -16.58 -1.72
N LYS A 387 -22.61 -16.85 -2.58
CA LYS A 387 -23.99 -17.12 -2.14
C LYS A 387 -24.07 -18.41 -1.34
N ASP A 388 -23.48 -19.49 -1.86
CA ASP A 388 -23.42 -20.79 -1.16
C ASP A 388 -22.67 -20.68 0.18
N MET A 389 -21.57 -19.90 0.22
CA MET A 389 -20.81 -19.72 1.45
C MET A 389 -21.60 -18.93 2.51
N ILE A 390 -22.29 -17.87 2.12
CA ILE A 390 -23.16 -17.09 3.01
C ILE A 390 -24.32 -17.97 3.54
N GLU A 391 -24.97 -18.75 2.68
CA GLU A 391 -26.04 -19.67 3.08
C GLU A 391 -25.55 -20.76 4.06
N LYS A 392 -24.27 -21.16 3.98
CA LYS A 392 -23.62 -22.06 4.94
C LYS A 392 -23.19 -21.41 6.25
N GLY A 393 -23.36 -20.10 6.38
CA GLY A 393 -23.09 -19.35 7.61
C GLY A 393 -21.68 -18.76 7.73
N TYR A 394 -20.88 -18.75 6.65
CA TYR A 394 -19.59 -18.05 6.67
C TYR A 394 -19.76 -16.54 6.67
N ASN A 395 -18.88 -15.83 7.36
CA ASN A 395 -18.62 -14.43 7.08
C ASN A 395 -17.62 -14.34 5.92
N VAL A 396 -17.88 -13.48 4.95
CA VAL A 396 -17.09 -13.41 3.73
C VAL A 396 -16.35 -12.09 3.57
N VAL A 397 -15.18 -12.17 2.95
CA VAL A 397 -14.40 -11.03 2.46
C VAL A 397 -14.41 -11.05 0.93
N SER A 398 -14.75 -9.91 0.34
CA SER A 398 -14.73 -9.71 -1.10
C SER A 398 -13.30 -9.42 -1.57
N ILE A 399 -12.72 -10.36 -2.31
CA ILE A 399 -11.39 -10.22 -2.92
C ILE A 399 -11.36 -10.86 -4.33
N PRO A 400 -12.34 -10.54 -5.21
CA PRO A 400 -12.49 -11.23 -6.49
C PRO A 400 -11.28 -10.99 -7.42
N ASP A 401 -10.67 -12.06 -7.88
CA ASP A 401 -9.46 -12.10 -8.70
C ASP A 401 -9.56 -11.27 -9.98
N GLY A 402 -10.68 -11.36 -10.68
CA GLY A 402 -10.97 -10.58 -11.90
C GLY A 402 -11.16 -9.07 -11.69
N TYR A 403 -11.15 -8.58 -10.44
CA TYR A 403 -11.35 -7.17 -10.12
C TYR A 403 -10.20 -6.54 -9.34
N VAL A 404 -9.65 -7.25 -8.35
CA VAL A 404 -8.77 -6.67 -7.33
C VAL A 404 -7.42 -7.38 -7.17
N TYR A 405 -7.09 -8.34 -8.05
CA TYR A 405 -5.77 -8.96 -8.07
C TYR A 405 -4.81 -8.19 -8.97
N ILE A 406 -3.64 -7.85 -8.42
CA ILE A 406 -2.49 -7.32 -9.13
C ILE A 406 -1.46 -8.45 -9.19
N VAL A 407 -1.04 -8.82 -10.41
CA VAL A 407 0.08 -9.74 -10.64
C VAL A 407 1.07 -9.04 -11.56
N PRO A 408 2.15 -8.45 -11.02
CA PRO A 408 3.04 -7.58 -11.76
C PRO A 408 3.62 -8.26 -13.01
N ASN A 409 3.34 -7.68 -14.18
CA ASN A 409 3.85 -8.10 -15.48
C ASN A 409 3.47 -9.53 -15.93
N ALA A 410 2.50 -10.18 -15.31
CA ALA A 410 2.12 -11.56 -15.61
C ALA A 410 1.28 -11.71 -16.89
N GLY A 411 0.43 -10.72 -17.19
CA GLY A 411 -0.36 -10.67 -18.42
C GLY A 411 -1.68 -11.46 -18.39
N TYR A 412 -1.98 -12.19 -17.31
CA TYR A 412 -3.25 -12.92 -17.11
C TYR A 412 -4.14 -12.29 -16.04
N TYR A 413 -3.59 -11.50 -15.12
CA TYR A 413 -4.30 -10.61 -14.20
C TYR A 413 -3.88 -9.17 -14.45
N TYR A 414 -4.43 -8.22 -13.70
CA TYR A 414 -4.05 -6.82 -13.81
C TYR A 414 -2.61 -6.58 -13.41
N ASP A 415 -1.89 -5.84 -14.23
CA ASP A 415 -0.63 -5.20 -13.84
C ASP A 415 -0.90 -3.93 -12.99
N TYR A 416 -1.93 -3.18 -13.37
CA TYR A 416 -2.53 -2.07 -12.63
C TYR A 416 -4.05 -2.23 -12.64
N LEU A 417 -4.71 -2.09 -11.50
CA LEU A 417 -6.16 -2.24 -11.41
C LEU A 417 -6.89 -1.19 -12.26
N ASN A 418 -8.05 -1.56 -12.77
CA ASN A 418 -8.93 -0.63 -13.45
C ASN A 418 -9.70 0.21 -12.41
N ASN A 419 -9.03 1.26 -11.88
CA ASN A 419 -9.57 2.10 -10.82
C ASN A 419 -10.90 2.76 -11.19
N LYS A 420 -11.10 3.14 -12.47
CA LYS A 420 -12.37 3.72 -12.91
C LYS A 420 -13.51 2.72 -12.76
N MET A 421 -13.32 1.49 -13.22
CA MET A 421 -14.32 0.43 -13.07
C MET A 421 -14.60 0.15 -11.59
N LEU A 422 -13.55 0.08 -10.76
CA LEU A 422 -13.69 -0.15 -9.31
C LEU A 422 -14.45 0.98 -8.65
N TYR A 423 -14.10 2.22 -8.93
CA TYR A 423 -14.75 3.40 -8.35
C TYR A 423 -16.22 3.51 -8.76
N ASP A 424 -16.51 3.30 -10.05
CA ASP A 424 -17.87 3.50 -10.60
C ASP A 424 -18.80 2.31 -10.30
N LYS A 425 -18.29 1.05 -10.21
CA LYS A 425 -19.12 -0.16 -10.27
C LYS A 425 -18.88 -1.20 -9.18
N TRP A 426 -17.76 -1.14 -8.47
CA TRP A 426 -17.45 -2.14 -7.46
C TRP A 426 -17.69 -1.62 -6.04
N THR A 427 -18.17 -2.49 -5.20
CA THR A 427 -18.12 -2.41 -3.73
C THR A 427 -17.85 -3.79 -3.18
N PRO A 428 -17.48 -3.95 -1.91
CA PRO A 428 -17.38 -5.26 -1.27
C PRO A 428 -18.63 -6.14 -1.40
N ALA A 429 -19.81 -5.55 -1.61
CA ALA A 429 -21.04 -6.29 -1.88
C ALA A 429 -21.10 -6.92 -3.29
N ASN A 430 -20.17 -6.56 -4.19
CA ASN A 430 -20.04 -7.17 -5.52
C ASN A 430 -18.87 -8.15 -5.52
N ILE A 431 -19.16 -9.43 -5.33
CA ILE A 431 -18.17 -10.51 -5.24
C ILE A 431 -18.19 -11.29 -6.56
N GLY A 432 -17.22 -11.00 -7.43
CA GLY A 432 -17.08 -11.68 -8.73
C GLY A 432 -18.33 -11.57 -9.62
N GLY A 433 -18.97 -10.40 -9.66
CA GLY A 433 -20.18 -10.13 -10.42
C GLY A 433 -21.49 -10.51 -9.73
N LYS A 434 -21.45 -11.16 -8.56
CA LYS A 434 -22.63 -11.41 -7.72
C LYS A 434 -22.81 -10.26 -6.74
N VAL A 435 -23.91 -9.54 -6.86
CA VAL A 435 -24.26 -8.37 -6.03
C VAL A 435 -25.20 -8.76 -4.92
N PHE A 436 -24.83 -8.45 -3.69
CA PHE A 436 -25.59 -8.75 -2.48
C PHE A 436 -26.26 -7.50 -1.92
N SER A 437 -27.40 -7.69 -1.23
CA SER A 437 -28.16 -6.61 -0.61
C SER A 437 -28.95 -7.12 0.60
N GLY A 438 -29.54 -6.21 1.38
CA GLY A 438 -30.37 -6.55 2.53
C GLY A 438 -29.60 -7.29 3.63
N ASP A 439 -30.19 -8.32 4.20
CA ASP A 439 -29.62 -9.03 5.35
C ASP A 439 -28.31 -9.76 5.06
N THR A 440 -28.07 -10.16 3.81
CA THR A 440 -26.81 -10.82 3.39
C THR A 440 -25.60 -9.91 3.57
N LEU A 441 -25.77 -8.59 3.54
CA LEU A 441 -24.69 -7.63 3.79
C LEU A 441 -24.07 -7.78 5.19
N LYS A 442 -24.82 -8.32 6.16
CA LYS A 442 -24.30 -8.53 7.53
C LYS A 442 -23.18 -9.55 7.60
N GLN A 443 -23.11 -10.48 6.64
CA GLN A 443 -22.06 -11.50 6.54
C GLN A 443 -20.90 -11.05 5.63
N ILE A 444 -21.03 -9.94 4.91
CA ILE A 444 -19.94 -9.37 4.11
C ILE A 444 -19.16 -8.41 5.00
N GLU A 445 -18.01 -8.84 5.51
CA GLU A 445 -17.24 -8.00 6.44
C GLU A 445 -16.54 -6.84 5.74
N GLY A 446 -16.23 -6.99 4.45
CA GLY A 446 -15.60 -5.95 3.66
C GLY A 446 -14.90 -6.46 2.43
N GLY A 447 -13.91 -5.70 1.97
CA GLY A 447 -13.16 -6.02 0.77
C GLY A 447 -11.67 -5.74 0.89
N MET A 448 -10.91 -6.38 0.04
CA MET A 448 -9.46 -6.27 -0.07
C MET A 448 -9.04 -6.24 -1.53
N PHE A 449 -7.84 -5.74 -1.78
CA PHE A 449 -7.11 -6.00 -3.02
C PHE A 449 -5.81 -6.75 -2.69
N ALA A 450 -5.22 -7.41 -3.69
CA ALA A 450 -4.07 -8.26 -3.50
C ALA A 450 -2.94 -7.95 -4.47
N VAL A 451 -1.70 -8.16 -4.04
CA VAL A 451 -0.53 -8.27 -4.91
C VAL A 451 0.06 -9.66 -4.74
N TRP A 452 0.06 -10.42 -5.85
CA TRP A 452 0.71 -11.71 -5.98
C TRP A 452 2.00 -11.59 -6.80
N ASN A 453 3.06 -12.22 -6.33
CA ASN A 453 4.38 -12.19 -6.98
C ASN A 453 4.66 -13.48 -7.75
N ASP A 454 3.68 -13.92 -8.58
CA ASP A 454 3.69 -15.22 -9.30
C ASP A 454 4.94 -15.44 -10.16
N HIS A 455 5.62 -14.37 -10.57
CA HIS A 455 6.84 -14.43 -11.37
C HIS A 455 8.06 -14.02 -10.55
N PRO A 456 8.51 -14.82 -9.58
CA PRO A 456 9.68 -14.50 -8.77
C PRO A 456 10.93 -14.37 -9.67
N ASN A 457 11.88 -13.54 -9.24
CA ASN A 457 13.16 -13.30 -9.94
C ASN A 457 13.05 -12.61 -11.32
N ASN A 458 11.89 -12.11 -11.71
CA ASN A 458 11.71 -11.41 -12.99
C ASN A 458 12.28 -9.97 -12.99
N GLY A 459 12.84 -9.52 -11.86
CA GLY A 459 13.38 -8.18 -11.68
C GLY A 459 12.36 -7.14 -11.23
N THR A 460 11.12 -7.51 -10.89
CA THR A 460 10.17 -6.62 -10.21
C THR A 460 10.70 -6.28 -8.83
N THR A 461 10.84 -4.99 -8.54
CA THR A 461 11.34 -4.49 -7.25
C THR A 461 10.19 -4.17 -6.29
N VAL A 462 10.51 -3.95 -5.02
CA VAL A 462 9.52 -3.43 -4.04
C VAL A 462 9.00 -2.04 -4.45
N LYS A 463 9.82 -1.22 -5.11
CA LYS A 463 9.39 0.08 -5.70
C LYS A 463 8.35 -0.12 -6.81
N ASP A 464 8.51 -1.13 -7.66
CA ASP A 464 7.53 -1.48 -8.70
C ASP A 464 6.21 -1.97 -8.11
N ILE A 465 6.27 -2.79 -7.06
CA ILE A 465 5.10 -3.24 -6.30
C ILE A 465 4.40 -2.04 -5.68
N HIS A 466 5.14 -1.20 -4.99
CA HIS A 466 4.60 -0.02 -4.32
C HIS A 466 3.90 0.95 -5.28
N HIS A 467 4.48 1.15 -6.47
CA HIS A 467 3.86 1.99 -7.49
C HIS A 467 2.47 1.46 -7.91
N ARG A 468 2.30 0.13 -7.96
CA ARG A 468 1.01 -0.53 -8.25
C ARG A 468 0.03 -0.41 -7.08
N VAL A 469 0.54 -0.59 -5.87
CA VAL A 469 -0.25 -0.43 -4.63
C VAL A 469 -0.79 0.99 -4.54
N MET A 470 0.07 2.01 -4.65
CA MET A 470 -0.34 3.41 -4.53
C MET A 470 -1.23 3.89 -5.69
N HIS A 471 -1.13 3.25 -6.86
CA HIS A 471 -2.08 3.52 -7.95
C HIS A 471 -3.53 3.22 -7.52
N SER A 472 -3.76 2.16 -6.74
CA SER A 472 -5.11 1.63 -6.48
C SER A 472 -5.59 1.83 -5.04
N LEU A 473 -4.69 1.96 -4.06
CA LEU A 473 -5.04 2.03 -2.64
C LEU A 473 -6.04 3.16 -2.32
N PRO A 474 -5.93 4.39 -2.85
CA PRO A 474 -6.93 5.42 -2.61
C PRO A 474 -8.35 5.03 -3.06
N THR A 475 -8.47 4.39 -4.24
CA THR A 475 -9.75 3.92 -4.78
C THR A 475 -10.36 2.83 -3.91
N ILE A 476 -9.57 1.83 -3.52
CA ILE A 476 -10.04 0.75 -2.64
C ILE A 476 -10.43 1.30 -1.27
N ALA A 477 -9.64 2.20 -0.70
CA ALA A 477 -9.96 2.86 0.57
C ALA A 477 -11.31 3.60 0.50
N ALA A 478 -11.55 4.37 -0.56
CA ALA A 478 -12.82 5.06 -0.78
C ALA A 478 -13.99 4.06 -0.89
N LYS A 479 -13.87 3.01 -1.69
CA LYS A 479 -14.94 2.04 -1.93
C LYS A 479 -15.23 1.12 -0.75
N THR A 480 -14.23 0.78 0.05
CA THR A 480 -14.42 -0.02 1.26
C THR A 480 -14.90 0.79 2.47
N TRP A 481 -14.67 2.12 2.47
CA TRP A 481 -15.20 3.03 3.49
C TRP A 481 -16.61 3.52 3.15
N ASN A 482 -16.80 4.05 1.92
CA ASN A 482 -18.02 4.74 1.52
C ASN A 482 -19.03 3.88 0.76
N ALA A 483 -18.67 2.69 0.29
CA ALA A 483 -19.46 1.87 -0.65
C ALA A 483 -19.83 2.68 -1.91
N ASP A 484 -21.14 2.78 -2.20
CA ASP A 484 -21.66 3.57 -3.34
C ASP A 484 -21.98 5.04 -2.97
N LYS A 485 -21.64 5.47 -1.74
CA LYS A 485 -21.92 6.83 -1.25
C LYS A 485 -20.83 7.85 -1.65
N VAL A 486 -19.95 7.50 -2.60
CA VAL A 486 -19.00 8.45 -3.21
C VAL A 486 -19.77 9.45 -4.06
N SER A 487 -19.47 10.75 -3.90
CA SER A 487 -20.22 11.82 -4.58
C SER A 487 -19.46 12.51 -5.70
N MET A 488 -18.14 12.33 -5.74
CA MET A 488 -17.26 12.96 -6.72
C MET A 488 -17.12 12.08 -7.97
N PRO A 489 -17.08 12.63 -9.21
CA PRO A 489 -16.69 11.87 -10.41
C PRO A 489 -15.28 11.28 -10.28
N PHE A 490 -15.04 10.11 -10.87
CA PHE A 490 -13.75 9.42 -10.77
C PHE A 490 -12.57 10.27 -11.22
N GLU A 491 -12.70 10.98 -12.31
CA GLU A 491 -11.62 11.80 -12.89
C GLU A 491 -11.15 12.91 -11.92
N ASP A 492 -12.11 13.52 -11.21
CA ASP A 492 -11.81 14.53 -10.20
C ASP A 492 -11.22 13.90 -8.94
N PHE A 493 -11.74 12.75 -8.53
CA PHE A 493 -11.22 11.95 -7.41
C PHE A 493 -9.77 11.52 -7.66
N ASP A 494 -9.48 10.90 -8.81
CA ASP A 494 -8.15 10.43 -9.17
C ASP A 494 -7.15 11.59 -9.21
N LYS A 495 -7.52 12.70 -9.83
CA LYS A 495 -6.69 13.90 -9.89
C LYS A 495 -6.39 14.48 -8.51
N GLN A 496 -7.39 14.57 -7.63
CA GLN A 496 -7.20 15.15 -6.30
C GLN A 496 -6.46 14.21 -5.35
N SER A 497 -6.71 12.89 -5.42
CA SER A 497 -6.03 11.90 -4.60
C SER A 497 -4.50 11.89 -4.82
N ARG A 498 -4.05 12.17 -6.05
CA ARG A 498 -2.62 12.30 -6.38
C ARG A 498 -1.92 13.49 -5.71
N ASN A 499 -2.67 14.46 -5.19
CA ASN A 499 -2.11 15.59 -4.44
C ASN A 499 -1.86 15.27 -2.96
N LEU A 500 -2.39 14.16 -2.44
CA LEU A 500 -2.06 13.66 -1.12
C LEU A 500 -0.68 12.99 -1.12
N SER A 501 0.04 13.13 -0.03
CA SER A 501 1.21 12.30 0.26
C SER A 501 0.80 10.83 0.48
N GLU A 502 1.76 9.94 0.44
CA GLU A 502 1.54 8.54 0.74
C GLU A 502 1.14 8.35 2.21
N ALA A 503 1.87 9.02 3.10
CA ALA A 503 1.55 9.23 4.52
C ALA A 503 2.47 10.33 5.07
N PRO A 504 2.22 10.87 6.27
CA PRO A 504 3.15 11.81 6.90
C PRO A 504 4.57 11.21 7.00
N GLY A 505 5.55 11.86 6.37
CA GLY A 505 6.95 11.41 6.35
C GLY A 505 7.26 10.21 5.43
N VAL A 506 6.30 9.75 4.65
CA VAL A 506 6.50 8.67 3.68
C VAL A 506 6.44 9.22 2.26
N ASN A 507 7.50 9.01 1.50
CA ASN A 507 7.60 9.31 0.07
C ASN A 507 8.36 8.17 -0.62
N TYR A 508 7.82 6.97 -0.59
CA TYR A 508 8.46 5.78 -1.16
C TYR A 508 8.34 5.73 -2.69
N LEU A 509 7.37 6.47 -3.26
CA LEU A 509 7.29 6.73 -4.70
C LEU A 509 8.40 7.65 -5.21
N GLY A 510 9.12 8.37 -4.34
CA GLY A 510 10.13 9.33 -4.76
C GLY A 510 9.55 10.53 -5.52
N ARG A 511 8.34 10.99 -5.17
CA ARG A 511 7.67 12.13 -5.81
C ARG A 511 8.23 13.46 -5.29
N HIS A 512 8.57 14.37 -6.20
CA HIS A 512 9.01 15.73 -5.86
C HIS A 512 8.24 16.75 -6.70
N GLY A 513 7.49 17.63 -6.00
CA GLY A 513 6.58 18.58 -6.65
C GLY A 513 5.27 17.96 -7.16
N LYS A 514 4.28 18.82 -7.39
CA LYS A 514 2.93 18.43 -7.86
C LYS A 514 2.71 18.72 -9.35
N THR A 515 3.60 19.48 -9.96
CA THR A 515 3.56 19.87 -11.38
C THR A 515 4.88 19.53 -12.04
N PRO A 516 4.91 19.31 -13.37
CA PRO A 516 6.15 19.08 -14.11
C PRO A 516 7.14 20.23 -13.92
N ALA A 517 8.32 19.93 -13.39
CA ALA A 517 9.38 20.90 -13.11
C ALA A 517 10.76 20.24 -13.02
N THR A 518 11.81 21.03 -13.16
CA THR A 518 13.15 20.67 -12.68
C THR A 518 13.17 20.84 -11.15
N VAL A 519 13.42 19.75 -10.45
CA VAL A 519 13.34 19.68 -8.96
C VAL A 519 14.70 19.76 -8.29
N LEU A 520 15.79 19.58 -9.05
CA LEU A 520 17.17 19.74 -8.59
C LEU A 520 18.04 20.24 -9.73
N GLU A 521 18.85 21.28 -9.47
CA GLU A 521 19.94 21.73 -10.33
C GLU A 521 21.20 21.93 -9.51
N GLN A 522 22.31 21.33 -9.95
CA GLN A 522 23.63 21.53 -9.37
C GLN A 522 24.69 21.69 -10.45
N PRO A 523 25.30 22.87 -10.61
CA PRO A 523 26.32 23.11 -11.63
C PRO A 523 27.57 22.25 -11.48
N ARG A 524 27.92 21.89 -10.24
CA ARG A 524 29.06 21.00 -9.93
C ARG A 524 28.70 20.07 -8.78
N VAL A 525 28.95 18.79 -8.94
CA VAL A 525 28.66 17.74 -7.95
C VAL A 525 29.98 17.10 -7.51
N LYS A 526 30.24 17.12 -6.21
CA LYS A 526 31.45 16.52 -5.64
C LYS A 526 31.25 15.04 -5.36
N ALA A 527 32.29 14.23 -5.61
CA ALA A 527 32.34 12.85 -5.14
C ALA A 527 32.22 12.79 -3.60
N GLY A 528 31.51 11.78 -3.09
CA GLY A 528 31.29 11.57 -1.66
C GLY A 528 30.36 12.58 -0.99
N SER A 529 29.53 13.33 -1.76
CA SER A 529 28.59 14.32 -1.21
C SER A 529 27.16 13.81 -1.10
N THR A 530 26.40 14.34 -0.15
CA THR A 530 24.95 14.13 -0.03
C THR A 530 24.21 15.14 -0.91
N LEU A 531 23.15 14.67 -1.57
CA LEU A 531 22.29 15.49 -2.41
C LEU A 531 21.00 15.88 -1.67
N PRO A 532 20.31 16.97 -2.08
CA PRO A 532 19.12 17.47 -1.38
C PRO A 532 17.90 16.55 -1.43
N ILE A 533 17.84 15.65 -2.41
CA ILE A 533 16.74 14.67 -2.56
C ILE A 533 17.32 13.26 -2.61
N PRO A 534 16.71 12.26 -1.96
CA PRO A 534 17.28 10.91 -1.88
C PRO A 534 17.14 10.11 -3.17
N GLU A 535 16.11 10.39 -3.97
CA GLU A 535 15.79 9.66 -5.20
C GLU A 535 14.76 10.45 -6.02
N ILE A 536 14.57 10.07 -7.28
CA ILE A 536 13.44 10.53 -8.11
C ILE A 536 12.69 9.31 -8.66
N GLY A 537 11.37 9.26 -8.40
CA GLY A 537 10.47 8.22 -8.89
C GLY A 537 10.02 8.41 -10.31
N TYR A 538 9.26 7.44 -10.82
CA TYR A 538 8.65 7.49 -12.15
C TYR A 538 7.70 8.70 -12.27
N ASP A 539 7.61 9.35 -13.35
CA ASP A 539 8.29 9.56 -14.60
C ASP A 539 9.39 10.64 -14.43
N TYR A 540 10.62 10.36 -14.80
CA TYR A 540 11.70 11.31 -14.55
C TYR A 540 12.64 11.50 -15.74
N THR A 541 13.42 12.60 -15.71
CA THR A 541 14.62 12.82 -16.49
C THR A 541 15.76 13.28 -15.58
N VAL A 542 16.90 12.60 -15.65
CA VAL A 542 18.16 13.00 -15.00
C VAL A 542 19.18 13.27 -16.08
N GLU A 543 19.76 14.49 -16.07
CA GLU A 543 20.76 14.94 -17.06
C GLU A 543 22.01 15.40 -16.31
N PHE A 544 23.18 15.07 -16.81
CA PHE A 544 24.47 15.52 -16.28
C PHE A 544 25.59 15.40 -17.30
N ASP A 545 26.66 16.16 -17.08
CA ASP A 545 27.87 16.08 -17.89
C ASP A 545 28.97 15.35 -17.11
N LEU A 546 29.66 14.43 -17.79
CA LEU A 546 30.82 13.70 -17.28
C LEU A 546 32.07 14.04 -18.11
N THR A 547 33.18 14.38 -17.42
CA THR A 547 34.52 14.32 -18.01
C THR A 547 35.24 13.12 -17.39
N GLY A 548 35.54 12.09 -18.21
CA GLY A 548 36.05 10.82 -17.75
C GLY A 548 37.44 10.89 -17.12
N ALA A 549 37.63 10.12 -16.06
CA ALA A 549 38.91 9.78 -15.48
C ALA A 549 39.08 8.25 -15.42
N PRO A 550 40.26 7.71 -15.14
CA PRO A 550 40.42 6.28 -14.93
C PRO A 550 39.64 5.83 -13.69
N GLU A 551 38.53 5.10 -13.90
CA GLU A 551 37.70 4.55 -12.84
C GLU A 551 37.97 3.06 -12.65
N GLU A 552 37.90 2.59 -11.41
CA GLU A 552 37.94 1.18 -11.09
C GLU A 552 36.56 0.54 -11.28
N LYS A 553 36.53 -0.76 -11.64
CA LYS A 553 35.28 -1.50 -11.67
C LYS A 553 34.61 -1.49 -10.29
N GLY A 554 33.30 -1.29 -10.25
CA GLY A 554 32.54 -1.13 -9.01
C GLY A 554 32.49 0.30 -8.48
N THR A 555 32.91 1.32 -9.28
CA THR A 555 32.80 2.71 -8.89
C THR A 555 31.36 3.20 -9.07
N LYS A 556 30.74 3.63 -7.96
CA LYS A 556 29.39 4.22 -7.92
C LYS A 556 29.44 5.68 -8.37
N LEU A 557 28.40 6.11 -9.09
CA LEU A 557 28.16 7.53 -9.39
C LEU A 557 27.14 8.13 -8.42
N PHE A 558 25.97 7.47 -8.30
CA PHE A 558 24.91 7.82 -7.37
C PHE A 558 24.43 6.59 -6.61
N GLU A 559 24.00 6.76 -5.36
CA GLU A 559 23.42 5.67 -4.58
C GLU A 559 22.29 6.15 -3.66
N SER A 560 21.36 5.24 -3.38
CA SER A 560 20.32 5.29 -2.35
C SER A 560 20.25 3.93 -1.67
N PRO A 561 19.45 3.73 -0.60
CA PRO A 561 19.31 2.40 0.03
C PRO A 561 18.85 1.30 -0.93
N ASP A 562 18.02 1.65 -1.92
CA ASP A 562 17.35 0.68 -2.80
C ASP A 562 18.01 0.53 -4.19
N ALA A 563 18.94 1.44 -4.56
CA ALA A 563 19.55 1.44 -5.90
C ALA A 563 20.93 2.09 -5.95
N VAL A 564 21.70 1.72 -6.98
CA VAL A 564 22.97 2.35 -7.35
C VAL A 564 22.99 2.64 -8.84
N PHE A 565 23.45 3.82 -9.24
CA PHE A 565 23.84 4.12 -10.60
C PHE A 565 25.38 4.12 -10.67
N TRP A 566 25.94 3.25 -11.52
CA TRP A 566 27.36 3.00 -11.65
C TRP A 566 27.97 3.85 -12.76
N ILE A 567 29.10 4.51 -12.48
CA ILE A 567 29.94 5.08 -13.54
C ILE A 567 30.80 3.97 -14.21
N SER A 568 31.16 2.97 -13.42
CA SER A 568 31.91 1.78 -13.86
C SER A 568 31.37 0.57 -13.10
N ASP A 569 30.54 -0.25 -13.72
CA ASP A 569 29.94 -1.40 -13.05
C ASP A 569 30.97 -2.46 -12.65
N PRO A 570 30.69 -3.32 -11.64
CA PRO A 570 31.66 -4.27 -11.13
C PRO A 570 32.02 -5.41 -12.11
N VAL A 571 31.24 -5.61 -13.17
CA VAL A 571 31.41 -6.72 -14.10
C VAL A 571 32.10 -6.27 -15.39
N SER A 572 31.49 -5.30 -16.09
CA SER A 572 31.98 -4.87 -17.41
C SER A 572 32.82 -3.59 -17.38
N GLY A 573 32.58 -2.69 -16.40
CA GLY A 573 33.16 -1.36 -16.36
C GLY A 573 32.37 -0.31 -17.13
N ASN A 574 31.14 -0.64 -17.57
CA ASN A 574 30.25 0.27 -18.26
C ASN A 574 29.39 1.09 -17.28
N LEU A 575 28.70 2.11 -17.82
CA LEU A 575 27.56 2.71 -17.12
C LEU A 575 26.50 1.62 -16.86
N ALA A 576 25.95 1.61 -15.66
CA ALA A 576 24.97 0.61 -15.27
C ALA A 576 24.09 1.13 -14.13
N PHE A 577 23.04 0.41 -13.82
CA PHE A 577 22.34 0.56 -12.56
C PHE A 577 22.10 -0.81 -11.90
N SER A 578 22.04 -0.81 -10.59
CA SER A 578 21.55 -1.97 -9.83
C SER A 578 20.46 -1.55 -8.88
N ARG A 579 19.51 -2.42 -8.68
CA ARG A 579 18.44 -2.28 -7.72
C ARG A 579 18.12 -3.67 -7.14
N GLU A 580 17.98 -3.73 -5.84
CA GLU A 580 17.98 -5.00 -5.13
C GLU A 580 19.19 -5.85 -5.60
N ASP A 581 19.00 -7.10 -5.98
CA ASP A 581 20.10 -8.00 -6.38
C ASP A 581 20.38 -8.01 -7.90
N LYS A 582 19.72 -7.13 -8.67
CA LYS A 582 19.83 -7.14 -10.13
C LYS A 582 20.68 -6.00 -10.68
N LEU A 583 21.77 -6.34 -11.35
CA LEU A 583 22.58 -5.42 -12.16
C LEU A 583 22.04 -5.35 -13.60
N VAL A 584 21.91 -4.14 -14.12
CA VAL A 584 21.52 -3.85 -15.51
C VAL A 584 22.58 -2.96 -16.13
N THR A 585 23.34 -3.50 -17.08
CA THR A 585 24.47 -2.83 -17.72
C THR A 585 24.05 -2.20 -19.05
N PHE A 586 24.45 -0.94 -19.27
CA PHE A 586 24.31 -0.25 -20.55
C PHE A 586 25.49 -0.54 -21.48
N ARG A 587 25.29 -0.34 -22.77
CA ARG A 587 26.34 -0.47 -23.81
C ARG A 587 27.21 0.78 -23.94
N GLN A 588 27.51 1.44 -22.84
CA GLN A 588 28.28 2.67 -22.77
C GLN A 588 29.29 2.57 -21.62
N ASN A 589 30.55 2.81 -21.91
CA ASN A 589 31.57 3.13 -20.93
C ASN A 589 32.00 4.60 -21.07
N ILE A 590 32.87 5.08 -20.21
CA ILE A 590 33.51 6.38 -20.31
C ILE A 590 35.02 6.21 -20.30
N LEU A 591 35.69 6.84 -21.28
CA LEU A 591 37.14 6.81 -21.39
C LEU A 591 37.77 8.03 -20.70
N PRO A 592 39.03 7.93 -20.21
CA PRO A 592 39.76 9.05 -19.65
C PRO A 592 39.84 10.22 -20.64
N GLY A 593 39.46 11.42 -20.20
CA GLY A 593 39.40 12.66 -21.01
C GLY A 593 38.18 12.77 -21.92
N GLU A 594 37.35 11.75 -22.04
CA GLU A 594 36.11 11.81 -22.80
C GLU A 594 35.07 12.69 -22.10
N LYS A 595 34.34 13.49 -22.89
CA LYS A 595 33.24 14.31 -22.40
C LYS A 595 31.92 13.78 -22.91
N LEU A 596 31.04 13.41 -21.99
CA LEU A 596 29.71 12.89 -22.28
C LEU A 596 28.64 13.75 -21.66
N HIS A 597 27.63 14.11 -22.44
CA HIS A 597 26.34 14.55 -21.92
C HIS A 597 25.44 13.33 -21.75
N VAL A 598 25.14 12.98 -20.52
CA VAL A 598 24.33 11.80 -20.17
C VAL A 598 22.92 12.23 -19.80
N LYS A 599 21.92 11.60 -20.43
CA LYS A 599 20.52 11.73 -20.04
C LYS A 599 19.94 10.35 -19.77
N VAL A 600 19.33 10.19 -18.59
CA VAL A 600 18.60 9.00 -18.17
C VAL A 600 17.13 9.36 -18.00
N THR A 601 16.24 8.61 -18.66
CA THR A 601 14.80 8.73 -18.42
C THR A 601 14.26 7.41 -17.88
N GLY A 602 13.34 7.47 -16.91
CA GLY A 602 12.74 6.27 -16.34
C GLY A 602 11.25 6.42 -16.08
N ASN A 603 10.54 5.33 -16.28
CA ASN A 603 9.13 5.20 -15.93
C ASN A 603 8.84 3.76 -15.45
N ASN A 604 7.56 3.46 -15.16
CA ASN A 604 7.13 2.14 -14.73
C ASN A 604 7.23 1.02 -15.81
N LYS A 605 7.75 1.35 -17.01
CA LYS A 605 7.98 0.39 -18.10
C LYS A 605 9.45 0.14 -18.38
N GLY A 606 10.37 0.96 -17.84
CA GLY A 606 11.80 0.77 -18.02
C GLY A 606 12.61 2.05 -17.96
N THR A 607 13.89 1.90 -18.28
CA THR A 607 14.92 2.95 -18.19
C THR A 607 15.60 3.12 -19.53
N ARG A 608 15.84 4.37 -19.97
CA ARG A 608 16.54 4.69 -21.22
C ARG A 608 17.77 5.52 -20.94
N LEU A 609 18.85 5.20 -21.64
CA LEU A 609 20.10 5.95 -21.63
C LEU A 609 20.31 6.68 -22.96
N TYR A 610 20.55 7.97 -22.88
CA TYR A 610 20.99 8.80 -24.00
C TYR A 610 22.39 9.35 -23.69
N VAL A 611 23.25 9.39 -24.72
CA VAL A 611 24.57 10.00 -24.64
C VAL A 611 24.75 10.95 -25.82
N ASN A 612 25.14 12.18 -25.52
CA ASN A 612 25.32 13.25 -26.52
C ASN A 612 24.08 13.39 -27.44
N GLY A 613 22.86 13.30 -26.85
CA GLY A 613 21.58 13.41 -27.52
C GLY A 613 21.12 12.16 -28.29
N LYS A 614 21.92 11.10 -28.36
CA LYS A 614 21.57 9.85 -29.05
C LYS A 614 21.12 8.78 -28.06
N LEU A 615 20.02 8.07 -28.38
CA LEU A 615 19.59 6.89 -27.62
C LEU A 615 20.65 5.77 -27.75
N VAL A 616 21.26 5.39 -26.65
CA VAL A 616 22.23 4.29 -26.57
C VAL A 616 21.54 2.99 -26.23
N ASP A 617 20.69 3.01 -25.19
CA ASP A 617 19.96 1.84 -24.74
C ASP A 617 18.53 2.16 -24.33
N ASP A 618 17.62 1.26 -24.70
CA ASP A 618 16.23 1.21 -24.28
C ASP A 618 16.02 -0.07 -23.44
N MET A 619 16.00 0.11 -22.13
CA MET A 619 15.81 -0.98 -21.14
C MET A 619 14.35 -1.11 -20.76
N ASN A 620 13.43 -0.99 -21.70
CA ASN A 620 12.02 -1.28 -21.45
C ASN A 620 11.84 -2.75 -21.03
N ILE A 621 10.76 -3.00 -20.27
CA ILE A 621 10.32 -4.35 -19.92
C ILE A 621 10.21 -5.18 -21.20
N ARG A 622 10.85 -6.32 -21.22
CA ARG A 622 10.81 -7.28 -22.33
C ARG A 622 10.11 -8.53 -21.87
N THR A 623 9.20 -9.02 -22.70
CA THR A 623 8.60 -10.35 -22.49
C THR A 623 9.33 -11.35 -23.37
N TYR A 624 9.83 -12.43 -22.79
CA TYR A 624 10.45 -13.52 -23.52
C TYR A 624 9.70 -14.82 -23.30
N SER A 625 9.78 -15.72 -24.29
CA SER A 625 9.23 -17.07 -24.15
C SER A 625 10.18 -17.93 -23.35
N TYR A 626 9.71 -18.46 -22.24
CA TYR A 626 10.41 -19.48 -21.47
C TYR A 626 9.93 -20.84 -21.96
N ASN A 627 10.87 -21.76 -22.21
CA ASN A 627 10.60 -23.11 -22.76
C ASN A 627 9.59 -23.20 -23.94
N GLY A 628 9.50 -22.14 -24.74
CA GLY A 628 8.67 -22.10 -25.97
C GLY A 628 7.16 -21.91 -25.75
N LYS A 629 6.65 -21.92 -24.52
CA LYS A 629 5.21 -21.85 -24.23
C LYS A 629 4.83 -20.70 -23.30
N ASN A 630 5.60 -20.49 -22.26
CA ASN A 630 5.29 -19.54 -21.21
C ASN A 630 6.05 -18.24 -21.42
N LYS A 631 5.45 -17.12 -21.02
CA LYS A 631 6.05 -15.80 -21.18
C LYS A 631 6.40 -15.25 -19.80
N MET A 632 7.62 -14.74 -19.65
CA MET A 632 8.08 -14.04 -18.47
C MET A 632 8.55 -12.64 -18.85
N ALA A 633 8.26 -11.66 -18.03
CA ALA A 633 8.81 -10.31 -18.19
C ALA A 633 10.22 -10.25 -17.59
N ASP A 634 11.10 -9.46 -18.22
CA ASP A 634 12.36 -9.01 -17.65
C ASP A 634 12.26 -7.53 -17.35
N VAL A 635 12.11 -7.21 -16.05
CA VAL A 635 11.83 -5.86 -15.57
C VAL A 635 13.14 -5.13 -15.31
N ARG A 636 13.27 -3.92 -15.89
CA ARG A 636 14.49 -3.08 -15.86
C ARG A 636 14.15 -1.62 -15.54
N THR A 637 13.19 -1.43 -14.67
CA THR A 637 12.82 -0.12 -14.13
C THR A 637 13.87 0.38 -13.15
N LEU A 638 13.95 1.68 -12.95
CA LEU A 638 14.81 2.31 -11.96
C LEU A 638 14.09 3.51 -11.35
N VAL A 639 13.91 3.52 -10.04
CA VAL A 639 13.78 4.76 -9.27
C VAL A 639 15.20 5.28 -9.12
N PHE A 640 15.48 6.47 -9.67
CA PHE A 640 16.87 6.92 -9.80
C PHE A 640 17.43 7.37 -8.45
N PRO A 641 18.57 6.78 -8.02
CA PRO A 641 19.16 7.06 -6.72
C PRO A 641 19.85 8.43 -6.71
N LEU A 642 19.65 9.22 -5.64
CA LEU A 642 20.20 10.57 -5.49
C LEU A 642 20.56 10.92 -4.04
N GLU A 643 20.55 9.95 -3.10
CA GLU A 643 20.86 10.28 -1.70
C GLU A 643 22.28 10.79 -1.53
N LYS A 644 23.23 10.12 -2.16
CA LYS A 644 24.64 10.52 -2.15
C LYS A 644 25.37 10.09 -3.41
N THR A 645 26.51 10.72 -3.63
CA THR A 645 27.43 10.35 -4.71
C THR A 645 28.50 9.39 -4.20
N GLY A 646 29.00 8.53 -5.10
CA GLY A 646 30.14 7.65 -4.84
C GLY A 646 31.48 8.40 -4.86
N ASN A 647 32.56 7.67 -4.60
CA ASN A 647 33.93 8.19 -4.62
C ASN A 647 34.56 8.00 -6.02
N PHE A 648 34.03 8.68 -7.02
CA PHE A 648 34.55 8.66 -8.40
C PHE A 648 35.65 9.71 -8.60
N LYS A 649 36.47 9.51 -9.64
CA LYS A 649 37.58 10.41 -10.03
C LYS A 649 37.20 11.35 -11.17
N SER A 650 36.21 11.00 -11.96
CA SER A 650 35.65 11.80 -13.08
C SER A 650 35.06 13.11 -12.59
N GLU A 651 34.97 14.11 -13.45
CA GLU A 651 34.27 15.36 -13.13
C GLU A 651 32.80 15.24 -13.49
N LEU A 652 31.93 15.56 -12.52
CA LEU A 652 30.47 15.55 -12.65
C LEU A 652 29.96 16.99 -12.54
N THR A 653 29.31 17.47 -13.60
CA THR A 653 28.78 18.84 -13.69
C THR A 653 27.37 18.86 -14.27
N ASN A 654 26.70 20.01 -14.13
CA ASN A 654 25.40 20.32 -14.73
C ASN A 654 24.30 19.28 -14.44
N LEU A 655 24.29 18.72 -13.20
CA LEU A 655 23.23 17.80 -12.78
C LEU A 655 21.88 18.52 -12.77
N LYS A 656 20.91 17.98 -13.52
CA LYS A 656 19.51 18.41 -13.57
C LYS A 656 18.61 17.22 -13.39
N VAL A 657 17.67 17.34 -12.46
CA VAL A 657 16.65 16.31 -12.19
C VAL A 657 15.28 16.91 -12.44
N SER A 658 14.48 16.29 -13.28
CA SER A 658 13.12 16.72 -13.59
C SER A 658 12.13 15.60 -13.28
N ASN A 659 10.98 15.96 -12.69
CA ASN A 659 9.91 15.05 -12.33
C ASN A 659 8.94 14.75 -13.50
N TYR A 660 9.46 14.76 -14.71
CA TYR A 660 8.75 14.40 -15.95
C TYR A 660 9.75 13.93 -17.01
N ILE A 661 9.25 13.20 -18.01
CA ILE A 661 10.07 12.76 -19.15
C ILE A 661 10.13 13.89 -20.19
N LYS A 662 11.39 14.32 -20.49
CA LYS A 662 11.70 15.29 -21.54
C LYS A 662 11.93 14.63 -22.89
#